data_f6d1d1e032e2ab7d6be1655b151e2e0d
#
_entry.id   f6d1d1e032e2ab7d6be1655b151e2e0d
#
_cell.length_a   1.000
_cell.length_b   1.000
_cell.length_c   1.000
_cell.angle_alpha   90.00
_cell.angle_beta   90.00
_cell.angle_gamma   90.00
#
_symmetry.space_group_name_H-M   'P 1'
#
loop_
_entity.id
_entity.type
_entity.pdbx_description
1 polymer ?
#
loop_
_entity_poly.entity_id
_entity_poly.type
_entity_poly.pdbx_seq_one_letter_code
_entity_poly.pdbx_strand_id
1 'polypeptide(L)'
;ASDVYKRQGGIRTFSSGTTVRLNLDHNLSSRLLLHLGIGWNDSDFRLDAPVPNFNALTTLGLKGATQEGLFPRIITAINANDQIGGMTSIGAFQPTASFERRPSATGSINYVTGGHTYKLGFDLRLEKYPQYFYTNVNGTYTFGQNMTQQPSLLGVTTNQGFNGYEIASFMLGGMSANSLSAPIALATQKSQSALYLQDTWKLTRKLTFDYGVRWDLGTYTKEQYGRNGSIGLNIPNPSASNRLGATQYESICKCQFAANYPYAIGPRIGLAYQIDNKTVLRAGWGVVYNSTATAAGSAASSASSSALPTNSGLTTGQFQDGMPSNIVAVWPSFNPASGQSPGQVVAMSQNSLLDPNAGRPARLVQWSIGLQREINRNLVVEASYVGNRGVWWSAPGLAPLNSLSADTLKRYGFNDFTSQAEANLLTALVSSLATNTATRTTLASRGIAGTPYAGFPGTQNVRQSLLDYPQFTGNGLTASPLGNTWYDALQINATQRFSHGLSFNMNYTYAKNLDTITTISDVFNRGLSKNISANDIPHTLRITAQYVVPQLKKTGMAMLSNRFVSYALSDWGIGIYAQYQSASLLSNGAGVYRPSSNGTVPISQFLGRGPGGAQLKQNADGSYMSPWSVNWVDYDGNQHTDPIDINCHCYDPTKTIVLNPAAWSNIPDGQFAAQQSVIRNYRGIRAPQENLNLSRNFR
;
A
#
# COMPACT_ATOMS: atom_id res chain seq x y z
N ALA A 1 -9.26 -37.65 -15.07
CA ALA A 1 -10.19 -36.96 -14.15
C ALA A 1 -9.49 -35.81 -13.38
N SER A 2 -8.23 -36.00 -12.89
CA SER A 2 -7.53 -34.98 -12.13
C SER A 2 -7.18 -33.72 -12.94
N ASP A 3 -7.06 -33.83 -14.25
CA ASP A 3 -6.64 -32.71 -15.13
C ASP A 3 -7.83 -31.80 -15.49
N VAL A 4 -9.05 -32.30 -15.47
CA VAL A 4 -10.27 -31.54 -15.69
C VAL A 4 -10.59 -30.67 -14.45
N TYR A 5 -10.35 -31.17 -13.25
CA TYR A 5 -10.52 -30.41 -11.99
C TYR A 5 -9.60 -29.22 -11.87
N LYS A 6 -8.37 -29.33 -12.37
CA LYS A 6 -7.39 -28.23 -12.36
C LYS A 6 -7.71 -27.12 -13.37
N ARG A 7 -8.53 -27.39 -14.38
CA ARG A 7 -8.85 -26.44 -15.46
C ARG A 7 -10.10 -25.60 -15.18
N GLN A 8 -10.99 -26.02 -14.29
CA GLN A 8 -12.25 -25.33 -14.05
C GLN A 8 -12.12 -24.02 -13.25
N GLY A 9 -11.08 -23.89 -12.41
CA GLY A 9 -10.75 -22.66 -11.68
C GLY A 9 -9.48 -21.97 -12.16
N GLY A 10 -8.87 -22.48 -13.24
CA GLY A 10 -7.60 -21.96 -13.76
C GLY A 10 -7.76 -20.60 -14.44
N ILE A 11 -6.77 -19.74 -14.26
CA ILE A 11 -6.62 -18.48 -15.00
C ILE A 11 -5.40 -18.65 -15.89
N ARG A 12 -5.51 -18.27 -17.15
CA ARG A 12 -4.35 -18.13 -18.01
C ARG A 12 -3.79 -16.74 -17.82
N THR A 13 -2.59 -16.63 -17.27
CA THR A 13 -1.88 -15.35 -17.15
C THR A 13 -0.97 -15.17 -18.36
N PHE A 14 -1.11 -14.04 -19.02
CA PHE A 14 -0.20 -13.59 -20.06
C PHE A 14 0.44 -12.28 -19.62
N SER A 15 1.76 -12.22 -19.72
CA SER A 15 2.52 -10.99 -19.46
C SER A 15 3.59 -10.83 -20.54
N SER A 16 3.62 -9.67 -21.18
CA SER A 16 4.66 -9.32 -22.14
C SER A 16 5.12 -7.88 -21.94
N GLY A 17 6.35 -7.59 -22.31
CA GLY A 17 6.91 -6.25 -22.28
C GLY A 17 7.80 -6.03 -23.51
N THR A 18 7.58 -4.91 -24.20
CA THR A 18 8.39 -4.50 -25.33
C THR A 18 8.98 -3.12 -25.07
N THR A 19 10.29 -2.99 -25.21
CA THR A 19 10.97 -1.70 -25.12
C THR A 19 11.75 -1.46 -26.40
N VAL A 20 11.45 -0.34 -27.05
CA VAL A 20 12.20 0.13 -28.24
C VAL A 20 12.79 1.48 -27.91
N ARG A 21 14.08 1.66 -28.20
CA ARG A 21 14.76 2.94 -28.02
C ARG A 21 15.62 3.24 -29.24
N LEU A 22 15.58 4.50 -29.67
CA LEU A 22 16.46 5.05 -30.68
C LEU A 22 17.14 6.28 -30.09
N ASN A 23 18.47 6.28 -30.10
CA ASN A 23 19.27 7.38 -29.61
C ASN A 23 20.19 7.88 -30.74
N LEU A 24 20.35 9.21 -30.78
CA LEU A 24 21.29 9.90 -31.65
C LEU A 24 22.22 10.75 -30.79
N ASP A 25 23.50 10.46 -30.83
CA ASP A 25 24.56 11.31 -30.27
C ASP A 25 25.36 11.90 -31.43
N HIS A 26 25.34 13.22 -31.55
CA HIS A 26 25.99 13.92 -32.65
C HIS A 26 26.88 15.07 -32.17
N ASN A 27 28.14 15.00 -32.51
CA ASN A 27 29.11 16.07 -32.24
C ASN A 27 28.93 17.16 -33.28
N LEU A 28 28.22 18.25 -32.94
CA LEU A 28 28.07 19.42 -33.81
C LEU A 28 29.38 20.20 -33.94
N SER A 29 30.21 20.16 -32.88
CA SER A 29 31.56 20.70 -32.89
C SER A 29 32.40 20.01 -31.81
N SER A 30 33.70 20.33 -31.71
CA SER A 30 34.57 19.87 -30.61
C SER A 30 34.10 20.29 -29.20
N ARG A 31 33.15 21.22 -29.10
CA ARG A 31 32.62 21.76 -27.84
C ARG A 31 31.13 21.57 -27.67
N LEU A 32 30.43 21.08 -28.70
CA LEU A 32 28.98 21.02 -28.72
C LEU A 32 28.49 19.61 -29.09
N LEU A 33 27.88 18.93 -28.13
CA LEU A 33 27.29 17.60 -28.30
C LEU A 33 25.77 17.71 -28.20
N LEU A 34 25.08 17.17 -29.22
CA LEU A 34 23.63 16.98 -29.24
C LEU A 34 23.31 15.51 -28.90
N HIS A 35 22.39 15.31 -27.97
CA HIS A 35 21.76 14.02 -27.69
C HIS A 35 20.28 14.10 -27.93
N LEU A 36 19.73 13.18 -28.74
CA LEU A 36 18.29 13.00 -28.95
C LEU A 36 17.94 11.54 -28.73
N GLY A 37 16.85 11.30 -28.04
CA GLY A 37 16.36 9.95 -27.78
C GLY A 37 14.84 9.88 -27.91
N ILE A 38 14.33 8.85 -28.59
CA ILE A 38 12.93 8.49 -28.58
C ILE A 38 12.80 7.06 -28.05
N GLY A 39 11.74 6.82 -27.28
CA GLY A 39 11.50 5.54 -26.66
C GLY A 39 10.01 5.17 -26.71
N TRP A 40 9.76 3.89 -26.81
CA TRP A 40 8.47 3.26 -26.63
C TRP A 40 8.61 2.12 -25.65
N ASN A 41 7.81 2.16 -24.58
CA ASN A 41 7.69 1.04 -23.65
C ASN A 41 6.23 0.61 -23.64
N ASP A 42 6.00 -0.66 -23.89
CA ASP A 42 4.69 -1.31 -23.87
C ASP A 42 4.75 -2.51 -22.91
N SER A 43 3.74 -2.62 -22.05
CA SER A 43 3.59 -3.75 -21.14
C SER A 43 2.14 -4.20 -21.13
N ASP A 44 1.95 -5.48 -21.41
CA ASP A 44 0.64 -6.12 -21.42
C ASP A 44 0.56 -7.11 -20.26
N PHE A 45 -0.50 -7.02 -19.49
CA PHE A 45 -0.86 -8.01 -18.49
C PHE A 45 -2.31 -8.42 -18.70
N ARG A 46 -2.55 -9.71 -18.96
CA ARG A 46 -3.88 -10.25 -19.19
C ARG A 46 -4.11 -11.49 -18.35
N LEU A 47 -5.29 -11.55 -17.78
CA LEU A 47 -5.86 -12.74 -17.15
C LEU A 47 -6.99 -13.22 -18.06
N ASP A 48 -6.82 -14.35 -18.72
CA ASP A 48 -7.79 -14.88 -19.68
C ASP A 48 -8.53 -16.06 -19.06
N ALA A 49 -9.80 -16.21 -19.43
CA ALA A 49 -10.58 -17.39 -19.09
C ALA A 49 -10.04 -18.63 -19.82
N PRO A 50 -9.95 -19.80 -19.15
CA PRO A 50 -9.43 -21.02 -19.77
C PRO A 50 -10.36 -21.57 -20.87
N VAL A 51 -11.65 -21.23 -20.80
CA VAL A 51 -12.66 -21.63 -21.79
C VAL A 51 -13.29 -20.37 -22.37
N PRO A 52 -12.80 -19.86 -23.50
CA PRO A 52 -13.41 -18.73 -24.18
C PRO A 52 -14.66 -19.18 -24.96
N ASN A 53 -15.54 -18.25 -25.28
CA ASN A 53 -16.72 -18.45 -26.14
C ASN A 53 -17.73 -19.51 -25.60
N PHE A 54 -17.83 -19.65 -24.27
CA PHE A 54 -18.84 -20.52 -23.66
C PHE A 54 -20.21 -19.84 -23.64
N ASN A 55 -21.20 -20.45 -24.24
CA ASN A 55 -22.58 -19.96 -24.20
C ASN A 55 -23.39 -20.72 -23.14
N ALA A 56 -23.64 -20.08 -22.00
CA ALA A 56 -24.33 -20.70 -20.89
C ALA A 56 -25.81 -20.88 -21.16
N LEU A 57 -26.44 -20.05 -22.00
CA LEU A 57 -27.84 -20.24 -22.38
C LEU A 57 -28.04 -21.52 -23.18
N THR A 58 -27.23 -21.77 -24.21
CA THR A 58 -27.36 -22.93 -25.07
C THR A 58 -26.82 -24.21 -24.43
N THR A 59 -25.78 -24.10 -23.58
CA THR A 59 -25.10 -25.26 -23.01
C THR A 59 -25.68 -25.68 -21.66
N LEU A 60 -26.12 -24.73 -20.84
CA LEU A 60 -26.65 -24.98 -19.49
C LEU A 60 -28.14 -24.64 -19.36
N GLY A 61 -28.76 -24.03 -20.38
CA GLY A 61 -30.14 -23.56 -20.30
C GLY A 61 -30.31 -22.30 -19.40
N LEU A 62 -29.23 -21.65 -18.97
CA LEU A 62 -29.28 -20.46 -18.12
C LEU A 62 -29.84 -19.24 -18.88
N LYS A 63 -31.01 -18.77 -18.46
CA LYS A 63 -31.67 -17.61 -19.05
C LYS A 63 -31.12 -16.32 -18.45
N GLY A 64 -31.17 -15.24 -19.24
CA GLY A 64 -31.02 -13.85 -18.76
C GLY A 64 -29.61 -13.33 -18.46
N ALA A 65 -28.58 -14.18 -18.47
CA ALA A 65 -27.33 -13.77 -17.83
C ALA A 65 -26.09 -13.64 -18.73
N THR A 66 -26.01 -14.14 -19.91
CA THR A 66 -24.69 -14.31 -20.52
C THR A 66 -24.64 -13.87 -21.96
N GLN A 67 -24.20 -12.65 -22.14
CA GLN A 67 -24.02 -12.11 -23.50
C GLN A 67 -22.59 -12.31 -24.03
N GLU A 68 -21.61 -12.62 -23.16
CA GLU A 68 -20.18 -12.45 -23.49
C GLU A 68 -19.40 -13.77 -23.69
N GLY A 69 -20.05 -14.88 -23.87
CA GLY A 69 -19.38 -16.12 -24.23
C GLY A 69 -18.38 -16.68 -23.20
N LEU A 70 -18.55 -16.32 -21.93
CA LEU A 70 -17.73 -16.82 -20.82
C LEU A 70 -18.54 -17.75 -19.91
N PHE A 71 -17.92 -18.67 -19.21
CA PHE A 71 -18.58 -19.51 -18.22
C PHE A 71 -19.01 -18.67 -17.00
N PRO A 72 -20.26 -18.80 -16.49
CA PRO A 72 -20.72 -18.08 -15.31
C PRO A 72 -19.94 -18.53 -14.07
N ARG A 73 -19.81 -17.64 -13.09
CA ARG A 73 -19.16 -17.96 -11.83
C ARG A 73 -20.17 -18.50 -10.83
N ILE A 74 -19.95 -19.72 -10.39
CA ILE A 74 -20.77 -20.39 -9.38
C ILE A 74 -19.94 -20.46 -8.09
N ILE A 75 -20.43 -19.82 -7.05
CA ILE A 75 -19.75 -19.74 -5.75
C ILE A 75 -20.60 -20.52 -4.75
N THR A 76 -20.02 -21.56 -4.20
CA THR A 76 -20.53 -22.17 -2.97
C THR A 76 -19.78 -21.46 -1.83
N ALA A 77 -20.50 -20.70 -1.02
CA ALA A 77 -19.92 -19.99 0.10
C ALA A 77 -19.45 -21.02 1.14
N ILE A 78 -18.15 -21.20 1.25
CA ILE A 78 -17.57 -22.06 2.29
C ILE A 78 -17.44 -21.20 3.54
N ASN A 79 -18.14 -21.58 4.59
CA ASN A 79 -17.85 -21.03 5.91
C ASN A 79 -16.48 -21.52 6.37
N ALA A 80 -15.65 -20.64 6.93
CA ALA A 80 -14.33 -21.01 7.45
C ALA A 80 -14.37 -22.14 8.51
N ASN A 81 -15.56 -22.46 9.01
CA ASN A 81 -15.82 -23.52 9.99
C ASN A 81 -16.32 -24.82 9.38
N ASP A 82 -16.59 -24.88 8.06
CA ASP A 82 -17.00 -26.10 7.39
C ASP A 82 -15.82 -27.05 7.22
N GLN A 83 -15.69 -27.98 8.13
CA GLN A 83 -14.68 -29.03 8.08
C GLN A 83 -15.08 -30.19 7.13
N ILE A 84 -16.22 -30.11 6.48
CA ILE A 84 -16.75 -31.17 5.62
C ILE A 84 -16.83 -30.68 4.17
N GLY A 85 -15.69 -30.75 3.47
CA GLY A 85 -15.62 -30.84 2.02
C GLY A 85 -16.45 -29.85 1.20
N GLY A 86 -16.29 -28.55 1.41
CA GLY A 86 -16.89 -27.55 0.55
C GLY A 86 -16.42 -27.70 -0.91
N MET A 87 -17.31 -27.48 -1.85
CA MET A 87 -16.97 -27.49 -3.27
C MET A 87 -16.24 -26.21 -3.61
N THR A 88 -15.10 -26.32 -4.29
CA THR A 88 -14.41 -25.17 -4.85
C THR A 88 -15.32 -24.45 -5.85
N SER A 89 -15.34 -23.12 -5.85
CA SER A 89 -16.10 -22.33 -6.83
C SER A 89 -15.86 -22.82 -8.26
N ILE A 90 -16.95 -22.98 -9.03
CA ILE A 90 -16.89 -23.35 -10.43
C ILE A 90 -16.91 -22.09 -11.29
N GLY A 91 -16.21 -22.11 -12.39
CA GLY A 91 -16.04 -20.96 -13.27
C GLY A 91 -14.79 -20.15 -12.96
N ALA A 92 -14.15 -19.67 -14.00
CA ALA A 92 -12.91 -18.92 -13.88
C ALA A 92 -13.15 -17.59 -13.17
N PHE A 93 -12.14 -17.15 -12.44
CA PHE A 93 -11.98 -15.76 -12.09
C PHE A 93 -11.97 -14.94 -13.39
N GLN A 94 -12.60 -13.81 -13.39
CA GLN A 94 -13.02 -13.17 -14.62
C GLN A 94 -11.88 -12.50 -15.36
N PRO A 95 -11.91 -12.46 -16.71
CA PRO A 95 -10.86 -11.89 -17.50
C PRO A 95 -10.65 -10.42 -17.18
N THR A 96 -9.39 -10.04 -17.04
CA THR A 96 -8.99 -8.64 -16.93
C THR A 96 -7.77 -8.41 -17.80
N ALA A 97 -7.63 -7.20 -18.34
CA ALA A 97 -6.44 -6.80 -19.06
C ALA A 97 -6.03 -5.39 -18.64
N SER A 98 -4.76 -5.21 -18.41
CA SER A 98 -4.15 -3.90 -18.21
C SER A 98 -2.96 -3.74 -19.13
N PHE A 99 -2.92 -2.60 -19.79
CA PHE A 99 -1.86 -2.25 -20.72
C PHE A 99 -1.20 -0.97 -20.22
N GLU A 100 0.10 -0.90 -20.40
CA GLU A 100 0.86 0.28 -20.09
C GLU A 100 1.64 0.70 -21.33
N ARG A 101 1.37 1.90 -21.84
CA ARG A 101 1.99 2.45 -23.04
C ARG A 101 2.65 3.78 -22.73
N ARG A 102 3.98 3.82 -22.87
CA ARG A 102 4.81 4.96 -22.49
C ARG A 102 5.72 5.42 -23.64
N PRO A 103 5.20 6.14 -24.62
CA PRO A 103 6.06 6.88 -25.54
C PRO A 103 6.81 7.98 -24.78
N SER A 104 8.08 8.15 -25.11
CA SER A 104 8.96 9.13 -24.50
C SER A 104 9.89 9.78 -25.52
N ALA A 105 10.26 11.02 -25.29
CA ALA A 105 11.28 11.72 -26.04
C ALA A 105 12.19 12.49 -25.06
N THR A 106 13.48 12.46 -25.29
CA THR A 106 14.48 13.18 -24.53
C THR A 106 15.41 13.92 -25.49
N GLY A 107 15.87 15.08 -25.08
CA GLY A 107 16.89 15.79 -25.83
C GLY A 107 17.78 16.59 -24.90
N SER A 108 19.07 16.68 -25.23
CA SER A 108 19.97 17.59 -24.52
C SER A 108 21.11 18.08 -25.41
N ILE A 109 21.56 19.28 -25.11
CA ILE A 109 22.73 19.92 -25.69
C ILE A 109 23.73 20.13 -24.56
N ASN A 110 24.96 19.66 -24.76
CA ASN A 110 26.08 19.90 -23.88
C ASN A 110 27.07 20.83 -24.57
N TYR A 111 27.42 21.94 -23.92
CA TYR A 111 28.38 22.92 -24.43
C TYR A 111 29.51 23.09 -23.44
N VAL A 112 30.75 22.89 -23.91
CA VAL A 112 31.98 22.98 -23.10
C VAL A 112 32.77 24.21 -23.50
N THR A 113 33.02 25.10 -22.54
CA THR A 113 33.81 26.29 -22.78
C THR A 113 34.57 26.73 -21.53
N GLY A 114 35.88 26.91 -21.62
CA GLY A 114 36.74 27.23 -20.46
C GLY A 114 36.61 26.20 -19.34
N GLY A 115 36.25 26.64 -18.15
CA GLY A 115 36.01 25.79 -16.98
C GLY A 115 34.55 25.31 -16.84
N HIS A 116 33.66 25.64 -17.77
CA HIS A 116 32.23 25.39 -17.71
C HIS A 116 31.78 24.25 -18.64
N THR A 117 30.82 23.47 -18.18
CA THR A 117 30.10 22.51 -19.00
C THR A 117 28.59 22.74 -18.79
N TYR A 118 27.99 23.45 -19.72
CA TYR A 118 26.56 23.73 -19.72
C TYR A 118 25.79 22.56 -20.31
N LYS A 119 24.67 22.21 -19.70
CA LYS A 119 23.73 21.22 -20.21
C LYS A 119 22.30 21.77 -20.16
N LEU A 120 21.69 21.89 -21.32
CA LEU A 120 20.27 22.22 -21.48
C LEU A 120 19.54 21.00 -22.04
N GLY A 121 18.38 20.66 -21.52
CA GLY A 121 17.64 19.54 -22.08
C GLY A 121 16.18 19.51 -21.67
N PHE A 122 15.48 18.56 -22.27
CA PHE A 122 14.08 18.28 -22.01
C PHE A 122 13.81 16.78 -21.91
N ASP A 123 12.74 16.43 -21.18
CA ASP A 123 12.16 15.08 -21.12
C ASP A 123 10.65 15.21 -21.36
N LEU A 124 10.12 14.36 -22.22
CA LEU A 124 8.68 14.25 -22.50
C LEU A 124 8.28 12.77 -22.31
N ARG A 125 7.18 12.52 -21.59
CA ARG A 125 6.62 11.19 -21.39
C ARG A 125 5.10 11.28 -21.38
N LEU A 126 4.48 10.46 -22.21
CA LEU A 126 3.04 10.22 -22.14
C LEU A 126 2.83 8.82 -21.57
N GLU A 127 2.02 8.72 -20.52
CA GLU A 127 1.69 7.47 -19.88
C GLU A 127 0.22 7.17 -20.10
N LYS A 128 -0.07 6.06 -20.79
CA LYS A 128 -1.43 5.58 -21.06
C LYS A 128 -1.63 4.22 -20.43
N TYR A 129 -2.75 4.04 -19.76
CA TYR A 129 -3.13 2.84 -19.05
C TYR A 129 -4.51 2.36 -19.50
N PRO A 130 -4.65 1.76 -20.69
CA PRO A 130 -5.88 1.10 -21.08
C PRO A 130 -6.12 -0.12 -20.18
N GLN A 131 -7.36 -0.28 -19.72
CA GLN A 131 -7.76 -1.39 -18.85
C GLN A 131 -9.12 -1.92 -19.28
N TYR A 132 -9.27 -3.25 -19.22
CA TYR A 132 -10.52 -3.94 -19.49
C TYR A 132 -10.83 -4.86 -18.32
N PHE A 133 -12.06 -4.76 -17.80
CA PHE A 133 -12.54 -5.58 -16.72
C PHE A 133 -13.83 -6.27 -17.15
N TYR A 134 -13.83 -7.59 -17.11
CA TYR A 134 -15.01 -8.44 -17.38
C TYR A 134 -15.51 -9.07 -16.08
N THR A 135 -15.29 -8.42 -14.94
CA THR A 135 -15.67 -8.91 -13.63
C THR A 135 -17.18 -9.02 -13.52
N ASN A 136 -17.70 -10.20 -13.18
CA ASN A 136 -19.13 -10.52 -13.07
C ASN A 136 -19.97 -10.28 -14.33
N VAL A 137 -19.36 -10.17 -15.51
CA VAL A 137 -20.09 -9.93 -16.77
C VAL A 137 -21.02 -11.09 -17.14
N ASN A 138 -20.64 -12.33 -16.79
CA ASN A 138 -21.46 -13.52 -17.06
C ASN A 138 -22.36 -13.93 -15.93
N GLY A 139 -22.48 -13.09 -14.94
CA GLY A 139 -23.15 -13.40 -13.71
C GLY A 139 -22.28 -14.22 -12.73
N THR A 140 -22.44 -13.87 -11.48
CA THR A 140 -21.96 -14.63 -10.33
C THR A 140 -23.18 -15.11 -9.56
N TYR A 141 -23.25 -16.40 -9.33
CA TYR A 141 -24.33 -17.10 -8.65
C TYR A 141 -23.76 -17.68 -7.36
N THR A 142 -24.26 -17.24 -6.23
CA THR A 142 -23.78 -17.66 -4.90
C THR A 142 -24.82 -18.52 -4.22
N PHE A 143 -24.39 -19.65 -3.71
CA PHE A 143 -25.20 -20.60 -2.94
C PHE A 143 -24.69 -20.62 -1.51
N GLY A 144 -25.53 -20.20 -0.59
CA GLY A 144 -25.26 -20.21 0.84
C GLY A 144 -26.03 -21.33 1.56
N GLN A 145 -25.85 -21.42 2.85
CA GLN A 145 -26.50 -22.41 3.71
C GLN A 145 -28.02 -22.17 3.87
N ASN A 146 -28.51 -20.97 3.55
CA ASN A 146 -29.83 -20.46 3.92
C ASN A 146 -31.00 -21.37 3.50
N MET A 147 -30.93 -21.99 2.31
CA MET A 147 -32.01 -22.88 1.83
C MET A 147 -32.15 -24.19 2.59
N THR A 148 -31.05 -24.69 3.13
CA THR A 148 -30.98 -25.99 3.80
C THR A 148 -30.73 -25.84 5.30
N GLN A 149 -30.71 -24.64 5.80
CA GLN A 149 -30.54 -24.32 7.22
C GLN A 149 -31.85 -24.54 7.98
N GLN A 150 -31.77 -25.05 9.20
CA GLN A 150 -32.90 -25.15 10.08
C GLN A 150 -33.49 -23.76 10.38
N PRO A 151 -34.78 -23.51 10.20
CA PRO A 151 -35.38 -22.18 10.36
C PRO A 151 -35.14 -21.53 11.72
N SER A 152 -35.08 -22.30 12.79
CA SER A 152 -34.81 -21.81 14.16
C SER A 152 -33.38 -21.32 14.37
N LEU A 153 -32.46 -21.61 13.44
CA LEU A 153 -31.05 -21.29 13.50
C LEU A 153 -30.65 -20.18 12.49
N LEU A 154 -31.62 -19.63 11.78
CA LEU A 154 -31.38 -18.51 10.87
C LEU A 154 -30.82 -17.32 11.63
N GLY A 155 -29.67 -16.82 11.19
CA GLY A 155 -28.99 -15.69 11.82
C GLY A 155 -28.12 -16.00 13.04
N VAL A 156 -28.06 -17.27 13.47
CA VAL A 156 -27.12 -17.68 14.52
C VAL A 156 -25.73 -17.82 13.93
N THR A 157 -24.79 -17.00 14.39
CA THR A 157 -23.41 -16.95 13.89
C THR A 157 -22.41 -17.79 14.69
N THR A 158 -22.85 -18.41 15.78
CA THR A 158 -22.02 -19.27 16.64
C THR A 158 -22.33 -20.74 16.42
N ASN A 159 -21.31 -21.58 16.26
CA ASN A 159 -21.39 -23.04 16.03
C ASN A 159 -22.06 -23.46 14.72
N GLN A 160 -21.66 -22.86 13.62
CA GLN A 160 -22.32 -23.02 12.32
C GLN A 160 -21.94 -24.26 11.52
N GLY A 161 -21.11 -25.14 12.01
CA GLY A 161 -20.63 -26.28 11.27
C GLY A 161 -21.69 -27.33 10.83
N PHE A 162 -22.97 -27.12 11.19
CA PHE A 162 -24.06 -28.09 10.88
C PHE A 162 -25.37 -27.42 10.45
N ASN A 163 -25.37 -26.13 10.16
CA ASN A 163 -26.61 -25.39 9.90
C ASN A 163 -26.81 -25.12 8.41
N GLY A 164 -27.17 -26.14 7.66
CA GLY A 164 -27.36 -26.04 6.23
C GLY A 164 -26.07 -26.35 5.45
N TYR A 165 -26.21 -26.56 4.17
CA TYR A 165 -25.12 -27.03 3.32
C TYR A 165 -25.19 -26.37 1.94
N GLU A 166 -24.14 -25.66 1.55
CA GLU A 166 -24.10 -24.87 0.31
C GLU A 166 -24.26 -25.75 -0.93
N ILE A 167 -23.66 -26.95 -0.95
CA ILE A 167 -23.79 -27.89 -2.05
C ILE A 167 -25.22 -28.36 -2.17
N ALA A 168 -25.93 -28.62 -1.06
CA ALA A 168 -27.32 -28.96 -1.10
C ALA A 168 -28.19 -27.83 -1.64
N SER A 169 -27.90 -26.59 -1.26
CA SER A 169 -28.56 -25.40 -1.84
C SER A 169 -28.29 -25.28 -3.34
N PHE A 170 -27.07 -25.60 -3.80
CA PHE A 170 -26.73 -25.66 -5.22
C PHE A 170 -27.50 -26.74 -5.95
N MET A 171 -27.58 -27.94 -5.38
CA MET A 171 -28.35 -29.06 -5.96
C MET A 171 -29.85 -28.75 -6.06
N LEU A 172 -30.39 -27.98 -5.11
CA LEU A 172 -31.77 -27.50 -5.11
C LEU A 172 -31.96 -26.28 -6.01
N GLY A 173 -30.87 -25.67 -6.51
CA GLY A 173 -30.90 -24.52 -7.38
C GLY A 173 -31.18 -23.17 -6.70
N GLY A 174 -31.27 -23.12 -5.37
CA GLY A 174 -31.64 -21.89 -4.65
C GLY A 174 -30.48 -20.96 -4.38
N MET A 175 -30.44 -19.82 -5.01
CA MET A 175 -29.38 -18.81 -4.86
C MET A 175 -29.58 -17.99 -3.60
N SER A 176 -28.51 -17.75 -2.84
CA SER A 176 -28.47 -16.80 -1.72
C SER A 176 -28.06 -15.38 -2.15
N ALA A 177 -27.28 -15.27 -3.22
CA ALA A 177 -26.92 -14.00 -3.82
C ALA A 177 -26.59 -14.17 -5.31
N ASN A 178 -26.74 -13.08 -6.05
CA ASN A 178 -26.32 -13.00 -7.44
C ASN A 178 -25.80 -11.59 -7.75
N SER A 179 -24.94 -11.48 -8.76
CA SER A 179 -24.44 -10.20 -9.23
C SER A 179 -24.12 -10.24 -10.71
N LEU A 180 -24.32 -9.09 -11.36
CA LEU A 180 -24.01 -8.86 -12.76
C LEU A 180 -23.31 -7.51 -12.90
N SER A 181 -22.27 -7.45 -13.71
CA SER A 181 -21.57 -6.21 -14.07
C SER A 181 -21.47 -6.08 -15.58
N ALA A 182 -21.48 -4.86 -16.08
CA ALA A 182 -21.16 -4.60 -17.47
C ALA A 182 -19.65 -4.72 -17.72
N PRO A 183 -19.21 -5.07 -18.93
CA PRO A 183 -17.80 -5.03 -19.31
C PRO A 183 -17.31 -3.59 -19.26
N ILE A 184 -16.21 -3.35 -18.54
CA ILE A 184 -15.64 -2.01 -18.32
C ILE A 184 -14.39 -1.85 -19.18
N ALA A 185 -14.35 -0.78 -20.00
CA ALA A 185 -13.18 -0.36 -20.73
C ALA A 185 -12.77 1.06 -20.31
N LEU A 186 -11.60 1.19 -19.70
CA LEU A 186 -11.04 2.47 -19.26
C LEU A 186 -9.76 2.78 -20.04
N ALA A 187 -9.54 4.04 -20.36
CA ALA A 187 -8.32 4.52 -20.98
C ALA A 187 -7.79 5.74 -20.21
N THR A 188 -7.17 5.48 -19.06
CA THR A 188 -6.58 6.55 -18.26
C THR A 188 -5.22 6.98 -18.81
N GLN A 189 -4.90 8.27 -18.70
CA GLN A 189 -3.65 8.82 -19.20
C GLN A 189 -3.17 10.02 -18.37
N LYS A 190 -1.85 10.22 -18.36
CA LYS A 190 -1.20 11.42 -17.84
C LYS A 190 0.03 11.75 -18.69
N SER A 191 0.46 13.01 -18.65
CA SER A 191 1.69 13.45 -19.28
C SER A 191 2.69 13.93 -18.23
N GLN A 192 3.97 13.77 -18.54
CA GLN A 192 5.07 14.30 -17.78
C GLN A 192 6.08 14.94 -18.71
N SER A 193 6.39 16.19 -18.45
CA SER A 193 7.35 16.97 -19.21
C SER A 193 8.32 17.62 -18.26
N ALA A 194 9.54 17.79 -18.66
CA ALA A 194 10.51 18.56 -17.89
C ALA A 194 11.45 19.32 -18.81
N LEU A 195 11.88 20.48 -18.31
CA LEU A 195 12.99 21.27 -18.86
C LEU A 195 14.05 21.39 -17.78
N TYR A 196 15.32 21.34 -18.18
CA TYR A 196 16.41 21.50 -17.23
C TYR A 196 17.60 22.23 -17.82
N LEU A 197 18.27 23.01 -16.95
CA LEU A 197 19.52 23.68 -17.23
C LEU A 197 20.48 23.38 -16.08
N GLN A 198 21.71 23.02 -16.41
CA GLN A 198 22.76 22.71 -15.46
C GLN A 198 24.09 23.25 -15.95
N ASP A 199 24.96 23.67 -15.03
CA ASP A 199 26.35 23.97 -15.27
C ASP A 199 27.24 23.20 -14.30
N THR A 200 28.30 22.61 -14.82
CA THR A 200 29.42 22.07 -14.05
C THR A 200 30.61 23.00 -14.23
N TRP A 201 30.94 23.74 -13.17
CA TRP A 201 32.00 24.73 -13.18
C TRP A 201 33.23 24.23 -12.44
N LYS A 202 34.34 24.03 -13.15
CA LYS A 202 35.65 23.76 -12.59
C LYS A 202 36.27 25.11 -12.16
N LEU A 203 35.90 25.55 -10.95
CA LEU A 203 36.33 26.87 -10.40
C LEU A 203 37.85 26.92 -10.22
N THR A 204 38.46 25.81 -9.76
CA THR A 204 39.90 25.63 -9.67
C THR A 204 40.29 24.20 -10.04
N ARG A 205 41.58 23.87 -10.05
CA ARG A 205 42.04 22.48 -10.25
C ARG A 205 41.57 21.52 -9.14
N LYS A 206 41.21 22.05 -7.96
CA LYS A 206 40.81 21.30 -6.79
C LYS A 206 39.32 21.43 -6.46
N LEU A 207 38.62 22.38 -7.06
CA LEU A 207 37.25 22.71 -6.72
C LEU A 207 36.36 22.69 -7.95
N THR A 208 35.35 21.82 -7.92
CA THR A 208 34.27 21.75 -8.90
C THR A 208 32.95 22.07 -8.23
N PHE A 209 32.14 22.91 -8.85
CA PHE A 209 30.82 23.29 -8.42
C PHE A 209 29.80 22.98 -9.48
N ASP A 210 28.76 22.19 -9.13
CA ASP A 210 27.64 21.84 -9.99
C ASP A 210 26.40 22.59 -9.52
N TYR A 211 25.69 23.23 -10.42
CA TYR A 211 24.41 23.86 -10.12
C TYR A 211 23.46 23.79 -11.29
N GLY A 212 22.18 23.75 -10.99
CA GLY A 212 21.17 23.65 -12.03
C GLY A 212 19.76 23.72 -11.50
N VAL A 213 18.84 23.77 -12.41
CA VAL A 213 17.41 23.77 -12.15
C VAL A 213 16.69 22.84 -13.12
N ARG A 214 15.71 22.11 -12.61
CA ARG A 214 14.79 21.31 -13.39
C ARG A 214 13.36 21.76 -13.08
N TRP A 215 12.58 21.96 -14.11
CA TRP A 215 11.16 22.27 -14.02
C TRP A 215 10.36 21.09 -14.53
N ASP A 216 9.62 20.43 -13.63
CA ASP A 216 8.80 19.27 -13.93
C ASP A 216 7.33 19.69 -14.06
N LEU A 217 6.67 19.26 -15.14
CA LEU A 217 5.26 19.50 -15.43
C LEU A 217 4.57 18.16 -15.56
N GLY A 218 3.79 17.79 -14.56
CA GLY A 218 2.98 16.58 -14.56
C GLY A 218 1.49 16.90 -14.55
N THR A 219 0.70 16.17 -15.32
CA THR A 219 -0.75 16.22 -15.22
C THR A 219 -1.25 15.16 -14.24
N TYR A 220 -2.38 15.40 -13.56
CA TYR A 220 -3.07 14.32 -12.88
C TYR A 220 -3.68 13.33 -13.89
N THR A 221 -3.98 12.11 -13.45
CA THR A 221 -4.52 11.07 -14.32
C THR A 221 -5.95 11.38 -14.72
N LYS A 222 -6.22 11.43 -16.02
CA LYS A 222 -7.55 11.63 -16.62
C LYS A 222 -7.96 10.38 -17.39
N GLU A 223 -9.26 10.17 -17.52
CA GLU A 223 -9.80 9.16 -18.43
C GLU A 223 -10.10 9.80 -19.79
N GLN A 224 -9.70 9.15 -20.88
CA GLN A 224 -9.71 9.70 -22.22
C GLN A 224 -11.10 10.14 -22.70
N TYR A 225 -12.15 9.44 -22.27
CA TYR A 225 -13.53 9.67 -22.69
C TYR A 225 -14.40 10.34 -21.60
N GLY A 226 -13.78 10.79 -20.49
CA GLY A 226 -14.48 11.40 -19.37
C GLY A 226 -15.35 10.43 -18.56
N ARG A 227 -15.00 9.14 -18.56
CA ARG A 227 -15.71 8.07 -17.85
C ARG A 227 -15.29 7.92 -16.40
N ASN A 228 -14.36 8.73 -15.93
CA ASN A 228 -14.04 8.84 -14.52
C ASN A 228 -15.14 9.57 -13.78
N GLY A 229 -15.49 9.00 -12.62
CA GLY A 229 -16.34 9.63 -11.63
C GLY A 229 -15.57 10.01 -10.38
N SER A 230 -16.01 11.05 -9.70
CA SER A 230 -15.56 11.44 -8.37
C SER A 230 -16.77 11.90 -7.57
N ILE A 231 -16.77 11.68 -6.25
CA ILE A 231 -17.82 12.23 -5.41
C ILE A 231 -17.76 13.75 -5.47
N GLY A 232 -18.86 14.36 -5.86
CA GLY A 232 -19.09 15.80 -5.71
C GLY A 232 -19.77 16.07 -4.39
N LEU A 233 -19.05 16.69 -3.46
CA LEU A 233 -19.54 16.91 -2.09
C LEU A 233 -20.80 17.81 -2.03
N ASN A 234 -21.04 18.61 -3.09
CA ASN A 234 -22.17 19.52 -3.23
C ASN A 234 -23.25 19.03 -4.21
N ILE A 235 -23.16 17.78 -4.66
CA ILE A 235 -24.11 17.22 -5.62
C ILE A 235 -25.20 16.45 -4.88
N PRO A 236 -26.49 16.69 -5.16
CA PRO A 236 -27.60 15.94 -4.56
C PRO A 236 -27.55 14.45 -4.95
N ASN A 237 -27.73 13.57 -3.96
CA ASN A 237 -27.73 12.13 -4.15
C ASN A 237 -29.17 11.59 -4.21
N PRO A 238 -29.63 11.09 -5.36
CA PRO A 238 -30.99 10.58 -5.51
C PRO A 238 -31.30 9.39 -4.59
N SER A 239 -30.30 8.54 -4.28
CA SER A 239 -30.45 7.38 -3.39
C SER A 239 -30.47 7.73 -1.91
N ALA A 240 -30.15 8.97 -1.55
CA ALA A 240 -30.14 9.47 -0.17
C ALA A 240 -31.08 10.67 0.03
N SER A 241 -32.26 10.63 -0.60
CA SER A 241 -33.27 11.71 -0.54
C SER A 241 -32.72 13.10 -0.90
N ASN A 242 -31.86 13.16 -1.92
CA ASN A 242 -31.18 14.36 -2.38
C ASN A 242 -30.22 14.99 -1.35
N ARG A 243 -29.79 14.25 -0.34
CA ARG A 243 -28.68 14.70 0.51
C ARG A 243 -27.42 14.90 -0.33
N LEU A 244 -26.62 15.89 0.04
CA LEU A 244 -25.40 16.21 -0.71
C LEU A 244 -24.38 15.06 -0.63
N GLY A 245 -23.64 14.85 -1.71
CA GLY A 245 -22.65 13.78 -1.86
C GLY A 245 -23.12 12.71 -2.84
N ALA A 246 -22.92 12.96 -4.13
CA ALA A 246 -23.18 12.01 -5.22
C ALA A 246 -22.03 11.97 -6.19
N THR A 247 -21.95 10.91 -6.99
CA THR A 247 -20.92 10.79 -8.03
C THR A 247 -21.20 11.75 -9.18
N GLN A 248 -20.20 12.52 -9.57
CA GLN A 248 -20.18 13.31 -10.79
C GLN A 248 -19.13 12.75 -11.74
N TYR A 249 -19.34 12.94 -13.05
CA TYR A 249 -18.48 12.39 -14.10
C TYR A 249 -17.90 13.50 -14.96
N GLU A 250 -16.61 13.41 -15.33
CA GLU A 250 -15.89 14.43 -16.11
C GLU A 250 -16.62 14.82 -17.39
N SER A 251 -17.20 13.83 -18.13
CA SER A 251 -17.96 14.08 -19.36
C SER A 251 -19.25 14.84 -19.13
N ILE A 252 -19.90 14.68 -17.98
CA ILE A 252 -21.18 15.32 -17.65
C ILE A 252 -20.98 16.73 -17.09
N CYS A 253 -20.12 16.87 -16.07
CA CYS A 253 -19.85 18.19 -15.45
C CYS A 253 -18.98 19.10 -16.33
N LYS A 254 -18.28 18.55 -17.34
CA LYS A 254 -17.24 19.25 -18.10
C LYS A 254 -16.18 19.88 -17.21
N CYS A 255 -15.92 19.27 -16.06
CA CYS A 255 -15.07 19.76 -15.00
C CYS A 255 -13.78 18.92 -14.86
N GLN A 256 -12.85 19.42 -14.07
CA GLN A 256 -11.64 18.74 -13.67
C GLN A 256 -11.72 18.44 -12.17
N PHE A 257 -11.44 17.20 -11.78
CA PHE A 257 -11.50 16.80 -10.36
C PHE A 257 -10.27 17.20 -9.56
N ALA A 258 -9.14 17.48 -10.22
CA ALA A 258 -7.93 17.91 -9.57
C ALA A 258 -7.19 18.98 -10.39
N ALA A 259 -6.45 19.84 -9.71
CA ALA A 259 -5.59 20.84 -10.33
C ALA A 259 -4.21 20.26 -10.62
N ASN A 260 -3.63 20.59 -11.78
CA ASN A 260 -2.22 20.33 -12.05
C ASN A 260 -1.35 21.31 -11.28
N TYR A 261 -0.15 20.87 -10.92
CA TYR A 261 0.80 21.68 -10.14
C TYR A 261 1.95 22.18 -11.05
N PRO A 262 1.94 23.46 -11.49
CA PRO A 262 2.98 23.97 -12.40
C PRO A 262 4.27 24.42 -11.73
N TYR A 263 4.36 24.42 -10.40
CA TYR A 263 5.47 25.00 -9.65
C TYR A 263 6.50 23.96 -9.17
N ALA A 264 6.62 22.83 -9.88
CA ALA A 264 7.57 21.79 -9.52
C ALA A 264 8.98 22.14 -10.02
N ILE A 265 9.58 23.16 -9.39
CA ILE A 265 10.92 23.66 -9.71
C ILE A 265 11.91 23.03 -8.72
N GLY A 266 12.86 22.24 -9.25
CA GLY A 266 13.86 21.48 -8.53
C GLY A 266 15.27 22.04 -8.72
N PRO A 267 15.76 22.97 -7.87
CA PRO A 267 17.15 23.38 -7.85
C PRO A 267 18.05 22.25 -7.35
N ARG A 268 19.30 22.24 -7.83
CA ARG A 268 20.35 21.29 -7.44
C ARG A 268 21.66 22.01 -7.29
N ILE A 269 22.42 21.64 -6.27
CA ILE A 269 23.74 22.19 -5.99
C ILE A 269 24.64 21.01 -5.58
N GLY A 270 25.84 20.98 -6.13
CA GLY A 270 26.88 20.01 -5.81
C GLY A 270 28.25 20.67 -5.68
N LEU A 271 29.08 20.12 -4.83
CA LEU A 271 30.44 20.56 -4.59
C LEU A 271 31.37 19.35 -4.50
N ALA A 272 32.50 19.40 -5.18
CA ALA A 272 33.60 18.48 -4.99
C ALA A 272 34.91 19.24 -4.76
N TYR A 273 35.51 19.03 -3.59
CA TYR A 273 36.74 19.71 -3.19
C TYR A 273 37.83 18.71 -2.84
N GLN A 274 38.94 18.78 -3.58
CA GLN A 274 40.14 18.01 -3.32
C GLN A 274 40.98 18.67 -2.24
N ILE A 275 40.86 18.19 -1.00
CA ILE A 275 41.61 18.72 0.16
C ILE A 275 43.10 18.50 -0.04
N ASP A 276 43.48 17.25 -0.30
CA ASP A 276 44.84 16.83 -0.65
C ASP A 276 44.78 15.75 -1.77
N ASN A 277 45.95 15.21 -2.15
CA ASN A 277 46.04 14.25 -3.25
C ASN A 277 45.33 12.93 -2.99
N LYS A 278 44.93 12.66 -1.75
CA LYS A 278 44.26 11.40 -1.32
C LYS A 278 42.88 11.62 -0.76
N THR A 279 42.48 12.88 -0.50
CA THR A 279 41.24 13.18 0.22
C THR A 279 40.35 14.12 -0.59
N VAL A 280 39.09 13.72 -0.79
CA VAL A 280 38.07 14.52 -1.49
C VAL A 280 36.84 14.67 -0.58
N LEU A 281 36.44 15.91 -0.40
CA LEU A 281 35.13 16.26 0.19
C LEU A 281 34.08 16.39 -0.92
N ARG A 282 32.93 15.79 -0.74
CA ARG A 282 31.78 15.94 -1.65
C ARG A 282 30.58 16.40 -0.83
N ALA A 283 29.82 17.33 -1.37
CA ALA A 283 28.54 17.75 -0.79
C ALA A 283 27.52 17.95 -1.91
N GLY A 284 26.27 17.65 -1.62
CA GLY A 284 25.17 17.82 -2.56
C GLY A 284 23.89 18.17 -1.84
N TRP A 285 23.08 18.97 -2.50
CA TRP A 285 21.73 19.31 -2.07
C TRP A 285 20.84 19.48 -3.30
N GLY A 286 19.59 19.03 -3.20
CA GLY A 286 18.67 19.22 -4.31
C GLY A 286 17.22 18.93 -3.95
N VAL A 287 16.34 19.47 -4.79
CA VAL A 287 14.91 19.21 -4.75
C VAL A 287 14.52 18.40 -5.96
N VAL A 288 13.79 17.29 -5.72
CA VAL A 288 13.31 16.41 -6.76
C VAL A 288 11.80 16.27 -6.60
N TYR A 289 11.09 16.27 -7.71
CA TYR A 289 9.67 15.99 -7.75
C TYR A 289 9.44 14.61 -8.36
N ASN A 290 8.53 13.86 -7.75
CA ASN A 290 8.14 12.55 -8.25
C ASN A 290 7.09 12.71 -9.38
N SER A 291 6.75 11.62 -10.02
CA SER A 291 5.59 11.55 -10.90
C SER A 291 4.30 11.86 -10.12
N THR A 292 3.36 12.54 -10.76
CA THR A 292 2.00 12.67 -10.22
C THR A 292 1.38 11.29 -9.98
N ALA A 293 0.49 11.19 -8.98
CA ALA A 293 -0.18 9.93 -8.68
C ALA A 293 -0.96 9.39 -9.91
N THR A 294 -0.98 8.07 -10.05
CA THR A 294 -1.77 7.38 -11.10
C THR A 294 -3.22 7.14 -10.71
N ALA A 295 -3.67 7.69 -9.58
CA ALA A 295 -5.05 7.53 -9.14
C ALA A 295 -6.01 8.26 -10.09
N ALA A 296 -6.95 7.51 -10.60
CA ALA A 296 -8.13 8.02 -11.29
C ALA A 296 -9.34 7.94 -10.35
N GLY A 297 -10.40 8.63 -10.68
CA GLY A 297 -11.69 8.47 -10.00
C GLY A 297 -12.31 7.09 -10.26
N SER A 298 -13.52 6.88 -9.78
CA SER A 298 -14.29 5.66 -10.04
C SER A 298 -14.66 5.55 -11.51
N ALA A 299 -14.75 4.33 -12.03
CA ALA A 299 -15.26 4.11 -13.37
C ALA A 299 -16.77 4.42 -13.45
N ALA A 300 -17.20 4.98 -14.58
CA ALA A 300 -18.63 5.18 -14.89
C ALA A 300 -19.31 3.84 -15.19
N SER A 301 -19.35 2.94 -14.22
CA SER A 301 -19.94 1.61 -14.36
C SER A 301 -21.11 1.42 -13.40
N SER A 302 -22.08 0.61 -13.78
CA SER A 302 -23.05 0.06 -12.85
C SER A 302 -22.84 -1.45 -12.72
N ALA A 303 -22.90 -1.92 -11.48
CA ALA A 303 -23.09 -3.31 -11.15
C ALA A 303 -24.44 -3.43 -10.46
N SER A 304 -25.12 -4.53 -10.68
CA SER A 304 -26.35 -4.85 -9.98
C SER A 304 -26.19 -6.14 -9.22
N SER A 305 -26.66 -6.20 -8.00
CA SER A 305 -26.59 -7.37 -7.16
C SER A 305 -27.85 -7.52 -6.32
N SER A 306 -28.17 -8.73 -5.99
CA SER A 306 -29.19 -9.09 -5.02
C SER A 306 -28.60 -10.08 -4.02
N ALA A 307 -28.90 -9.90 -2.75
CA ALA A 307 -28.52 -10.85 -1.71
C ALA A 307 -29.66 -11.00 -0.70
N LEU A 308 -29.79 -12.17 -0.13
CA LEU A 308 -30.72 -12.41 0.95
C LEU A 308 -30.28 -11.69 2.22
N PRO A 309 -31.20 -11.10 2.98
CA PRO A 309 -30.92 -10.73 4.36
C PRO A 309 -30.44 -11.95 5.15
N THR A 310 -29.52 -11.73 6.08
CA THR A 310 -28.85 -12.79 6.87
C THR A 310 -29.80 -13.75 7.60
N ASN A 311 -31.06 -13.34 7.81
CA ASN A 311 -32.06 -14.07 8.61
C ASN A 311 -33.23 -14.58 7.74
N SER A 312 -33.08 -14.62 6.44
CA SER A 312 -34.14 -15.04 5.53
C SER A 312 -33.83 -16.45 4.97
N GLY A 313 -34.71 -17.40 5.19
CA GLY A 313 -34.64 -18.75 4.57
C GLY A 313 -35.02 -18.76 3.11
N LEU A 314 -35.32 -17.62 2.49
CA LEU A 314 -35.75 -17.50 1.09
C LEU A 314 -34.54 -17.41 0.15
N THR A 315 -34.76 -17.68 -1.12
CA THR A 315 -33.80 -17.56 -2.19
C THR A 315 -33.94 -16.21 -2.89
N THR A 316 -32.86 -15.72 -3.52
CA THR A 316 -32.94 -14.57 -4.43
C THR A 316 -33.50 -14.94 -5.80
N GLY A 317 -33.57 -16.25 -6.09
CA GLY A 317 -34.07 -16.83 -7.35
C GLY A 317 -33.56 -18.25 -7.52
N GLN A 318 -34.10 -18.93 -8.54
CA GLN A 318 -33.67 -20.28 -8.93
C GLN A 318 -32.58 -20.21 -9.99
N PHE A 319 -31.55 -20.99 -9.84
CA PHE A 319 -30.41 -21.01 -10.76
C PHE A 319 -30.80 -21.36 -12.21
N GLN A 320 -31.79 -22.27 -12.38
CA GLN A 320 -32.31 -22.63 -13.69
C GLN A 320 -32.97 -21.49 -14.44
N ASP A 321 -33.45 -20.46 -13.72
CA ASP A 321 -34.05 -19.26 -14.30
C ASP A 321 -32.99 -18.23 -14.69
N GLY A 322 -31.75 -18.44 -14.27
CA GLY A 322 -30.61 -17.54 -14.54
C GLY A 322 -30.63 -16.27 -13.70
N MET A 323 -30.16 -15.17 -14.26
CA MET A 323 -30.10 -13.87 -13.59
C MET A 323 -31.48 -13.25 -13.54
N PRO A 324 -31.97 -12.80 -12.36
CA PRO A 324 -33.23 -12.10 -12.25
C PRO A 324 -33.29 -10.85 -13.16
N SER A 325 -34.44 -10.61 -13.76
CA SER A 325 -34.62 -9.52 -14.75
C SER A 325 -34.43 -8.10 -14.20
N ASN A 326 -34.53 -7.93 -12.88
CA ASN A 326 -34.23 -6.67 -12.19
C ASN A 326 -32.74 -6.41 -12.00
N ILE A 327 -31.90 -7.41 -12.27
CA ILE A 327 -30.44 -7.29 -12.20
C ILE A 327 -29.95 -6.88 -13.56
N VAL A 328 -29.60 -5.60 -13.70
CA VAL A 328 -29.17 -4.98 -14.96
C VAL A 328 -27.82 -4.29 -14.74
N ALA A 329 -26.91 -4.43 -15.69
CA ALA A 329 -25.64 -3.75 -15.70
C ALA A 329 -25.46 -2.96 -17.00
N VAL A 330 -24.96 -1.74 -16.90
CA VAL A 330 -24.81 -0.81 -18.04
C VAL A 330 -23.40 -0.21 -18.04
N TRP A 331 -22.79 -0.12 -19.21
CA TRP A 331 -21.53 0.57 -19.44
C TRP A 331 -21.57 1.44 -20.70
N PRO A 332 -21.12 2.69 -20.68
CA PRO A 332 -20.89 3.48 -19.45
C PRO A 332 -22.22 3.87 -18.79
N SER A 333 -22.20 3.99 -17.47
CA SER A 333 -23.33 4.48 -16.69
C SER A 333 -22.92 5.76 -15.94
N PHE A 334 -23.60 6.85 -16.23
CA PHE A 334 -23.35 8.15 -15.61
C PHE A 334 -24.38 8.46 -14.51
N ASN A 335 -24.87 7.42 -13.84
CA ASN A 335 -25.80 7.57 -12.74
C ASN A 335 -25.11 8.20 -11.52
N PRO A 336 -25.56 9.36 -11.02
CA PRO A 336 -24.98 10.00 -9.83
C PRO A 336 -25.12 9.19 -8.56
N ALA A 337 -26.07 8.25 -8.49
CA ALA A 337 -26.20 7.29 -7.40
C ALA A 337 -25.34 6.03 -7.58
N SER A 338 -24.38 6.02 -8.48
CA SER A 338 -23.59 4.85 -8.88
C SER A 338 -23.14 3.99 -7.70
N GLY A 339 -23.49 2.71 -7.73
CA GLY A 339 -23.16 1.75 -6.68
C GLY A 339 -23.99 1.85 -5.39
N GLN A 340 -24.92 2.79 -5.29
CA GLN A 340 -25.78 2.98 -4.13
C GLN A 340 -27.26 2.83 -4.50
N SER A 341 -27.94 1.87 -3.90
CA SER A 341 -29.40 1.75 -3.96
C SER A 341 -30.07 2.53 -2.82
N PRO A 342 -31.33 2.97 -3.00
CA PRO A 342 -32.10 3.57 -1.89
C PRO A 342 -32.10 2.62 -0.66
N GLY A 343 -31.94 3.18 0.53
CA GLY A 343 -31.88 2.39 1.76
C GLY A 343 -30.55 1.68 2.04
N GLN A 344 -29.49 2.05 1.33
CA GLN A 344 -28.15 1.52 1.57
C GLN A 344 -27.16 2.62 2.02
N VAL A 345 -26.22 2.22 2.85
CA VAL A 345 -24.99 2.98 3.14
C VAL A 345 -23.84 2.21 2.54
N VAL A 346 -23.05 2.86 1.71
CA VAL A 346 -21.92 2.23 0.98
C VAL A 346 -20.60 2.84 1.41
N ALA A 347 -19.51 2.10 1.22
CA ALA A 347 -18.19 2.65 1.46
C ALA A 347 -17.92 3.80 0.47
N MET A 348 -17.51 4.97 0.98
CA MET A 348 -17.16 6.12 0.14
C MET A 348 -16.02 5.77 -0.84
N SER A 349 -15.13 4.85 -0.46
CA SER A 349 -14.05 4.35 -1.31
C SER A 349 -14.51 3.63 -2.58
N GLN A 350 -15.73 3.11 -2.62
CA GLN A 350 -16.30 2.52 -3.84
C GLN A 350 -16.59 3.57 -4.92
N ASN A 351 -16.82 4.81 -4.51
CA ASN A 351 -17.12 5.94 -5.39
C ASN A 351 -16.03 7.00 -5.32
N SER A 352 -14.81 6.64 -5.11
CA SER A 352 -13.60 7.47 -4.96
C SER A 352 -13.80 8.97 -5.04
N LEU A 353 -13.36 9.69 -4.04
CA LEU A 353 -13.25 11.15 -4.10
C LEU A 353 -11.80 11.50 -4.46
N LEU A 354 -11.56 12.02 -5.65
CA LEU A 354 -10.24 12.49 -6.01
C LEU A 354 -9.92 13.79 -5.25
N ASP A 355 -8.78 13.81 -4.55
CA ASP A 355 -8.35 15.02 -3.85
C ASP A 355 -8.13 16.15 -4.87
N PRO A 356 -8.65 17.37 -4.64
CA PRO A 356 -8.41 18.51 -5.52
C PRO A 356 -6.92 18.80 -5.78
N ASN A 357 -6.03 18.38 -4.89
CA ASN A 357 -4.58 18.50 -5.02
C ASN A 357 -3.90 17.22 -5.57
N ALA A 358 -4.64 16.26 -6.11
CA ALA A 358 -4.06 15.00 -6.61
C ALA A 358 -3.04 15.19 -7.74
N GLY A 359 -3.06 16.32 -8.44
CA GLY A 359 -2.04 16.69 -9.43
C GLY A 359 -0.75 17.25 -8.84
N ARG A 360 -0.64 17.37 -7.50
CA ARG A 360 0.59 17.82 -6.83
C ARG A 360 1.55 16.64 -6.65
N PRO A 361 2.73 16.67 -7.31
CA PRO A 361 3.71 15.59 -7.17
C PRO A 361 4.36 15.60 -5.78
N ALA A 362 4.71 14.44 -5.27
CA ALA A 362 5.52 14.35 -4.06
C ALA A 362 6.87 15.03 -4.29
N ARG A 363 7.30 15.84 -3.31
CA ARG A 363 8.57 16.57 -3.34
C ARG A 363 9.54 15.97 -2.33
N LEU A 364 10.75 15.71 -2.78
CA LEU A 364 11.85 15.22 -1.97
C LEU A 364 12.98 16.26 -1.96
N VAL A 365 13.32 16.77 -0.80
CA VAL A 365 14.55 17.51 -0.54
C VAL A 365 15.58 16.52 -0.05
N GLN A 366 16.72 16.47 -0.69
CA GLN A 366 17.80 15.53 -0.34
C GLN A 366 19.12 16.25 -0.24
N TRP A 367 19.99 15.78 0.67
CA TRP A 367 21.31 16.31 0.89
C TRP A 367 22.29 15.21 1.26
N SER A 368 23.54 15.45 0.97
CA SER A 368 24.64 14.59 1.36
C SER A 368 25.90 15.37 1.61
N ILE A 369 26.72 14.88 2.52
CA ILE A 369 28.11 15.31 2.71
C ILE A 369 28.97 14.08 2.98
N GLY A 370 30.05 13.93 2.25
CA GLY A 370 30.90 12.76 2.33
C GLY A 370 32.38 13.09 2.18
N LEU A 371 33.18 12.33 2.87
CA LEU A 371 34.64 12.37 2.81
C LEU A 371 35.15 11.05 2.25
N GLN A 372 35.85 11.11 1.13
CA GLN A 372 36.50 9.97 0.48
C GLN A 372 38.00 10.09 0.66
N ARG A 373 38.66 9.02 1.14
CA ARG A 373 40.11 9.01 1.34
C ARG A 373 40.75 7.73 0.78
N GLU A 374 41.79 7.93 -0.02
CA GLU A 374 42.73 6.85 -0.38
C GLU A 374 43.67 6.57 0.80
N ILE A 375 43.45 5.42 1.45
CA ILE A 375 44.28 4.98 2.57
C ILE A 375 45.65 4.51 2.04
N ASN A 376 45.58 3.69 0.98
CA ASN A 376 46.73 3.27 0.21
C ASN A 376 46.32 3.12 -1.27
N ARG A 377 47.26 2.80 -2.18
CA ARG A 377 47.02 2.72 -3.63
C ARG A 377 45.88 1.78 -4.04
N ASN A 378 45.50 0.86 -3.16
CA ASN A 378 44.49 -0.16 -3.47
C ASN A 378 43.26 -0.05 -2.58
N LEU A 379 43.28 0.67 -1.47
CA LEU A 379 42.19 0.82 -0.52
C LEU A 379 41.67 2.26 -0.48
N VAL A 380 40.40 2.41 -0.81
CA VAL A 380 39.66 3.67 -0.68
C VAL A 380 38.54 3.49 0.34
N VAL A 381 38.40 4.41 1.25
CA VAL A 381 37.30 4.47 2.23
C VAL A 381 36.54 5.77 2.04
N GLU A 382 35.24 5.68 2.03
CA GLU A 382 34.31 6.80 1.99
C GLU A 382 33.35 6.71 3.17
N ALA A 383 33.13 7.85 3.84
CA ALA A 383 32.09 8.01 4.84
C ALA A 383 31.21 9.19 4.47
N SER A 384 29.91 8.98 4.38
CA SER A 384 28.95 10.01 3.98
C SER A 384 27.74 10.03 4.91
N TYR A 385 27.30 11.23 5.28
CA TYR A 385 25.99 11.48 5.83
C TYR A 385 25.03 11.81 4.69
N VAL A 386 23.89 11.14 4.66
CA VAL A 386 22.84 11.32 3.66
C VAL A 386 21.52 11.56 4.37
N GLY A 387 20.80 12.58 3.96
CA GLY A 387 19.48 12.84 4.50
C GLY A 387 18.46 13.19 3.41
N ASN A 388 17.20 12.92 3.68
CA ASN A 388 16.12 13.42 2.86
C ASN A 388 14.87 13.75 3.66
N ARG A 389 14.08 14.65 3.12
CA ARG A 389 12.79 15.10 3.61
C ARG A 389 11.78 15.03 2.47
N GLY A 390 10.85 14.07 2.56
CA GLY A 390 9.73 13.96 1.63
C GLY A 390 8.48 14.64 2.16
N VAL A 391 7.77 15.32 1.27
CA VAL A 391 6.46 15.92 1.55
C VAL A 391 5.50 15.65 0.39
N TRP A 392 4.20 15.73 0.64
CA TRP A 392 3.15 15.54 -0.35
C TRP A 392 3.04 14.10 -0.90
N TRP A 393 3.49 13.14 -0.14
CA TRP A 393 3.21 11.75 -0.46
C TRP A 393 1.72 11.45 -0.33
N SER A 394 1.20 10.58 -1.17
CA SER A 394 -0.21 10.17 -1.08
C SER A 394 -0.49 9.48 0.26
N ALA A 395 -1.34 10.07 1.08
CA ALA A 395 -1.77 9.56 2.37
C ALA A 395 -3.24 9.94 2.67
N PRO A 396 -4.19 9.38 1.90
CA PRO A 396 -5.61 9.78 2.01
C PRO A 396 -6.20 9.47 3.39
N GLY A 397 -5.70 8.47 4.10
CA GLY A 397 -6.13 8.16 5.46
C GLY A 397 -5.87 9.25 6.50
N LEU A 398 -5.00 10.23 6.20
CA LEU A 398 -4.74 11.40 7.07
C LEU A 398 -5.79 12.51 6.93
N ALA A 399 -6.75 12.38 6.02
CA ALA A 399 -7.80 13.37 5.83
C ALA A 399 -8.97 13.14 6.78
N PRO A 400 -9.50 14.19 7.45
CA PRO A 400 -10.60 14.05 8.40
C PRO A 400 -11.98 13.95 7.73
N LEU A 401 -12.05 13.85 6.42
CA LEU A 401 -13.31 13.81 5.69
C LEU A 401 -14.20 12.67 6.18
N ASN A 402 -15.47 12.97 6.39
CA ASN A 402 -16.51 12.06 6.85
C ASN A 402 -16.14 11.31 8.17
N SER A 403 -15.41 12.00 9.04
CA SER A 403 -15.01 11.53 10.37
C SER A 403 -15.67 12.37 11.46
N LEU A 404 -16.08 11.74 12.54
CA LEU A 404 -16.62 12.47 13.70
C LEU A 404 -15.49 13.03 14.56
N SER A 405 -15.49 14.34 14.76
CA SER A 405 -14.59 14.97 15.73
C SER A 405 -15.16 14.92 17.16
N ALA A 406 -14.26 14.99 18.14
CA ALA A 406 -14.65 15.15 19.54
C ALA A 406 -15.55 16.39 19.74
N ASP A 407 -15.26 17.49 19.04
CA ASP A 407 -16.05 18.72 19.13
C ASP A 407 -17.46 18.55 18.53
N THR A 408 -17.61 17.76 17.48
CA THR A 408 -18.92 17.40 16.93
C THR A 408 -19.72 16.59 17.94
N LEU A 409 -19.10 15.60 18.57
CA LEU A 409 -19.77 14.80 19.60
C LEU A 409 -20.15 15.62 20.82
N LYS A 410 -19.26 16.51 21.29
CA LYS A 410 -19.57 17.44 22.40
C LYS A 410 -20.78 18.36 22.13
N ARG A 411 -20.92 18.85 20.88
CA ARG A 411 -22.07 19.63 20.45
C ARG A 411 -23.40 18.88 20.59
N TYR A 412 -23.37 17.56 20.48
CA TYR A 412 -24.50 16.67 20.73
C TYR A 412 -24.59 16.21 22.22
N GLY A 413 -23.83 16.80 23.12
CA GLY A 413 -23.85 16.48 24.55
C GLY A 413 -23.12 15.18 24.93
N PHE A 414 -22.30 14.63 24.07
CA PHE A 414 -21.41 13.52 24.41
C PHE A 414 -20.11 14.08 25.02
N ASN A 415 -20.10 14.22 26.34
CA ASN A 415 -19.01 14.88 27.06
C ASN A 415 -18.04 13.90 27.73
N ASP A 416 -18.52 12.71 28.09
CA ASP A 416 -17.74 11.65 28.72
C ASP A 416 -17.47 10.51 27.72
N PHE A 417 -16.34 10.57 27.05
CA PHE A 417 -15.92 9.56 26.05
C PHE A 417 -15.45 8.26 26.70
N THR A 418 -15.39 8.16 28.03
CA THR A 418 -15.07 6.92 28.74
C THR A 418 -16.32 6.19 29.22
N SER A 419 -17.49 6.85 29.12
CA SER A 419 -18.75 6.30 29.53
C SER A 419 -19.32 5.26 28.58
N GLN A 420 -19.51 4.03 29.07
CA GLN A 420 -20.17 2.98 28.31
C GLN A 420 -21.60 3.35 27.92
N ALA A 421 -22.31 4.13 28.77
CA ALA A 421 -23.65 4.61 28.47
C ALA A 421 -23.68 5.53 27.24
N GLU A 422 -22.71 6.44 27.13
CA GLU A 422 -22.54 7.30 25.95
C GLU A 422 -22.20 6.46 24.67
N ALA A 423 -21.32 5.49 24.80
CA ALA A 423 -20.98 4.57 23.72
C ALA A 423 -22.21 3.77 23.24
N ASN A 424 -23.03 3.28 24.15
CA ASN A 424 -24.25 2.55 23.84
C ASN A 424 -25.28 3.41 23.07
N LEU A 425 -25.37 4.69 23.34
CA LEU A 425 -26.24 5.63 22.60
C LEU A 425 -25.74 5.75 21.12
N LEU A 426 -24.45 5.88 20.90
CA LEU A 426 -23.87 6.02 19.55
C LEU A 426 -23.92 4.71 18.75
N THR A 427 -23.84 3.57 19.42
CA THR A 427 -23.89 2.25 18.77
C THR A 427 -25.30 1.71 18.59
N ALA A 428 -26.32 2.33 19.22
CA ALA A 428 -27.68 1.92 19.06
C ALA A 428 -28.10 1.90 17.58
N LEU A 429 -28.77 0.83 17.14
CA LEU A 429 -29.31 0.74 15.79
C LEU A 429 -30.49 1.71 15.64
N VAL A 430 -30.57 2.37 14.50
CA VAL A 430 -31.67 3.29 14.18
C VAL A 430 -33.01 2.58 14.25
N SER A 431 -33.11 1.32 13.79
CA SER A 431 -34.32 0.51 13.89
C SER A 431 -34.74 0.27 15.36
N SER A 432 -33.79 0.13 16.27
CA SER A 432 -34.10 -0.11 17.70
C SER A 432 -34.73 1.11 18.41
N LEU A 433 -34.58 2.30 17.84
CA LEU A 433 -35.19 3.52 18.40
C LEU A 433 -36.72 3.51 18.34
N ALA A 434 -37.32 2.69 17.51
CA ALA A 434 -38.76 2.49 17.45
C ALA A 434 -39.30 1.83 18.74
N THR A 435 -38.55 0.89 19.28
CA THR A 435 -38.94 0.06 20.44
C THR A 435 -38.30 0.53 21.76
N ASN A 436 -37.06 1.04 21.70
CA ASN A 436 -36.35 1.54 22.88
C ASN A 436 -36.62 3.04 23.11
N THR A 437 -37.72 3.29 23.82
CA THR A 437 -38.17 4.65 24.12
C THR A 437 -37.17 5.45 24.97
N ALA A 438 -36.48 4.84 25.93
CA ALA A 438 -35.49 5.51 26.77
C ALA A 438 -34.30 6.04 25.94
N THR A 439 -33.71 5.20 25.09
CA THR A 439 -32.64 5.61 24.19
C THR A 439 -33.09 6.69 23.22
N ARG A 440 -34.29 6.54 22.64
CA ARG A 440 -34.86 7.54 21.73
C ARG A 440 -35.05 8.90 22.41
N THR A 441 -35.63 8.92 23.63
CA THR A 441 -35.85 10.16 24.38
C THR A 441 -34.53 10.85 24.73
N THR A 442 -33.54 10.11 25.17
CA THR A 442 -32.20 10.65 25.46
C THR A 442 -31.54 11.24 24.22
N LEU A 443 -31.62 10.56 23.09
CA LEU A 443 -31.06 11.08 21.83
C LEU A 443 -31.84 12.31 21.35
N ALA A 444 -33.16 12.30 21.43
CA ALA A 444 -34.00 13.43 21.03
C ALA A 444 -33.72 14.69 21.88
N SER A 445 -33.47 14.55 23.19
CA SER A 445 -33.09 15.67 24.07
C SER A 445 -31.72 16.28 23.67
N ARG A 446 -30.90 15.53 22.95
CA ARG A 446 -29.63 16.00 22.39
C ARG A 446 -29.75 16.50 20.93
N GLY A 447 -30.99 16.59 20.41
CA GLY A 447 -31.23 16.99 19.01
C GLY A 447 -30.94 15.93 17.95
N ILE A 448 -30.85 14.66 18.37
CA ILE A 448 -30.53 13.55 17.46
C ILE A 448 -31.81 12.79 17.11
N ALA A 449 -32.26 12.89 15.86
CA ALA A 449 -33.45 12.19 15.37
C ALA A 449 -33.18 10.73 14.96
N GLY A 450 -31.92 10.33 14.78
CA GLY A 450 -31.51 8.99 14.35
C GLY A 450 -31.58 8.77 12.84
N THR A 451 -32.48 9.42 12.12
CA THR A 451 -32.63 9.31 10.66
C THR A 451 -32.25 10.62 9.98
N PRO A 452 -31.06 10.73 9.36
CA PRO A 452 -30.59 11.97 8.76
C PRO A 452 -31.30 12.31 7.44
N TYR A 453 -31.96 11.33 6.80
CA TYR A 453 -32.77 11.49 5.59
C TYR A 453 -33.79 10.35 5.47
N ALA A 454 -34.83 10.57 4.67
CA ALA A 454 -35.86 9.56 4.40
C ALA A 454 -35.26 8.34 3.69
N GLY A 455 -35.56 7.13 4.22
CA GLY A 455 -34.96 5.88 3.70
C GLY A 455 -33.57 5.56 4.25
N PHE A 456 -33.07 6.29 5.26
CA PHE A 456 -31.83 5.90 5.95
C PHE A 456 -31.99 4.52 6.59
N PRO A 457 -31.02 3.56 6.36
CA PRO A 457 -31.21 2.19 6.77
C PRO A 457 -31.26 2.02 8.29
N GLY A 458 -32.28 1.35 8.78
CA GLY A 458 -32.45 1.04 10.20
C GLY A 458 -31.33 0.15 10.77
N THR A 459 -30.62 -0.57 9.94
CA THR A 459 -29.46 -1.40 10.31
C THR A 459 -28.21 -0.59 10.63
N GLN A 460 -28.20 0.71 10.33
CA GLN A 460 -27.13 1.61 10.72
C GLN A 460 -27.27 2.07 12.17
N ASN A 461 -26.14 2.40 12.77
CA ASN A 461 -26.13 2.95 14.13
C ASN A 461 -26.30 4.48 14.14
N VAL A 462 -26.64 5.03 15.31
CA VAL A 462 -26.81 6.47 15.53
C VAL A 462 -25.57 7.24 15.11
N ARG A 463 -24.38 6.72 15.42
CA ARG A 463 -23.12 7.35 15.02
C ARG A 463 -23.05 7.60 13.51
N GLN A 464 -23.47 6.63 12.68
CA GLN A 464 -23.47 6.80 11.22
C GLN A 464 -24.37 7.96 10.78
N SER A 465 -25.47 8.19 11.50
CA SER A 465 -26.39 9.29 11.22
C SER A 465 -25.81 10.69 11.50
N LEU A 466 -24.76 10.78 12.32
CA LEU A 466 -24.10 12.04 12.71
C LEU A 466 -22.95 12.45 11.78
N LEU A 467 -22.59 11.61 10.81
CA LEU A 467 -21.56 11.97 9.83
C LEU A 467 -22.03 13.07 8.87
N ASP A 468 -21.11 13.84 8.32
CA ASP A 468 -21.41 14.86 7.31
C ASP A 468 -22.07 14.25 6.07
N TYR A 469 -21.59 13.06 5.68
CA TYR A 469 -22.13 12.25 4.58
C TYR A 469 -22.58 10.87 5.10
N PRO A 470 -23.72 10.79 5.81
CA PRO A 470 -24.16 9.56 6.48
C PRO A 470 -24.53 8.42 5.53
N GLN A 471 -24.76 8.70 4.23
CA GLN A 471 -24.92 7.72 3.18
C GLN A 471 -23.62 6.98 2.82
N PHE A 472 -22.47 7.42 3.35
CA PHE A 472 -21.17 6.81 3.10
C PHE A 472 -20.47 6.42 4.39
N THR A 473 -19.74 5.29 4.35
CA THR A 473 -18.74 4.92 5.36
C THR A 473 -17.34 5.27 4.89
N GLY A 474 -16.45 5.67 5.81
CA GLY A 474 -15.08 6.06 5.51
C GLY A 474 -14.95 7.41 4.79
N ASN A 475 -13.73 7.77 4.41
CA ASN A 475 -13.44 9.06 3.80
C ASN A 475 -13.31 9.05 2.26
N GLY A 476 -13.14 7.90 1.64
CA GLY A 476 -13.09 7.70 0.19
C GLY A 476 -12.08 8.52 -0.60
N LEU A 477 -11.26 9.33 0.04
CA LEU A 477 -10.27 10.16 -0.63
C LEU A 477 -9.18 9.31 -1.29
N THR A 478 -8.76 9.74 -2.47
CA THR A 478 -7.66 9.14 -3.22
C THR A 478 -6.64 10.20 -3.59
N ALA A 479 -5.37 9.80 -3.66
CA ALA A 479 -4.25 10.65 -4.09
C ALA A 479 -4.05 11.95 -3.27
N SER A 480 -4.45 11.98 -2.00
CA SER A 480 -4.28 13.15 -1.12
C SER A 480 -2.80 13.37 -0.76
N PRO A 481 -2.20 14.51 -1.11
CA PRO A 481 -0.77 14.78 -0.87
C PRO A 481 -0.50 15.24 0.57
N LEU A 482 -0.80 14.39 1.56
CA LEU A 482 -0.75 14.72 2.99
C LEU A 482 0.43 14.08 3.73
N GLY A 483 1.06 13.07 3.14
CA GLY A 483 2.12 12.29 3.76
C GLY A 483 3.48 12.98 3.78
N ASN A 484 4.26 12.65 4.80
CA ASN A 484 5.62 13.15 5.00
C ASN A 484 6.57 12.01 5.36
N THR A 485 7.83 12.14 4.94
CA THR A 485 8.90 11.19 5.24
C THR A 485 10.16 11.89 5.69
N TRP A 486 10.99 11.23 6.50
CA TRP A 486 12.30 11.68 6.97
C TRP A 486 13.24 10.49 6.94
N TYR A 487 14.40 10.68 6.36
CA TYR A 487 15.44 9.68 6.32
C TYR A 487 16.79 10.33 6.59
N ASP A 488 17.54 9.75 7.52
CA ASP A 488 18.89 10.14 7.87
C ASP A 488 19.76 8.89 7.94
N ALA A 489 20.94 8.92 7.34
CA ALA A 489 21.87 7.80 7.33
C ALA A 489 23.34 8.20 7.32
N LEU A 490 24.14 7.44 8.05
CA LEU A 490 25.58 7.35 7.86
C LEU A 490 25.87 6.14 6.96
N GLN A 491 26.58 6.36 5.88
CA GLN A 491 27.03 5.35 4.95
C GLN A 491 28.54 5.28 4.93
N ILE A 492 29.10 4.09 5.09
CA ILE A 492 30.54 3.83 5.02
C ILE A 492 30.76 2.80 3.90
N ASN A 493 31.61 3.16 2.95
CA ASN A 493 32.02 2.27 1.86
C ASN A 493 33.55 2.10 1.91
N ALA A 494 34.00 0.86 1.87
CA ALA A 494 35.41 0.52 1.77
C ALA A 494 35.63 -0.41 0.57
N THR A 495 36.45 0.03 -0.37
CA THR A 495 36.76 -0.68 -1.60
C THR A 495 38.25 -1.00 -1.67
N GLN A 496 38.59 -2.27 -1.63
CA GLN A 496 39.92 -2.80 -1.89
C GLN A 496 40.02 -3.31 -3.32
N ARG A 497 40.84 -2.69 -4.14
CA ARG A 497 41.19 -3.20 -5.46
C ARG A 497 42.07 -4.44 -5.31
N PHE A 498 42.04 -5.32 -6.29
CA PHE A 498 42.81 -6.57 -6.25
C PHE A 498 44.31 -6.30 -5.95
N SER A 499 44.76 -6.81 -4.82
CA SER A 499 46.12 -6.69 -4.33
C SER A 499 46.42 -7.84 -3.36
N HIS A 500 47.58 -8.49 -3.51
CA HIS A 500 47.98 -9.64 -2.68
C HIS A 500 46.93 -10.76 -2.64
N GLY A 501 46.24 -10.98 -3.77
CA GLY A 501 45.19 -11.99 -3.86
C GLY A 501 43.82 -11.57 -3.40
N LEU A 502 43.65 -10.41 -2.73
CA LEU A 502 42.40 -9.96 -2.13
C LEU A 502 41.81 -8.76 -2.89
N SER A 503 40.53 -8.83 -3.18
CA SER A 503 39.67 -7.68 -3.49
C SER A 503 38.39 -7.74 -2.67
N PHE A 504 37.89 -6.60 -2.19
CA PHE A 504 36.59 -6.55 -1.52
C PHE A 504 35.90 -5.21 -1.71
N ASN A 505 34.59 -5.24 -1.57
CA ASN A 505 33.74 -4.08 -1.36
C ASN A 505 32.88 -4.33 -0.12
N MET A 506 32.92 -3.40 0.82
CA MET A 506 32.14 -3.41 2.06
C MET A 506 31.31 -2.15 2.13
N ASN A 507 30.01 -2.30 2.30
CA ASN A 507 29.09 -1.19 2.51
C ASN A 507 28.36 -1.36 3.84
N TYR A 508 28.46 -0.37 4.71
CA TYR A 508 27.72 -0.30 5.95
C TYR A 508 26.84 0.93 5.96
N THR A 509 25.58 0.74 6.31
CA THR A 509 24.61 1.84 6.46
C THR A 509 24.01 1.78 7.86
N TYR A 510 24.06 2.89 8.57
CA TYR A 510 23.29 3.14 9.78
C TYR A 510 22.25 4.22 9.47
N ALA A 511 20.97 3.86 9.56
CA ALA A 511 19.88 4.72 9.09
C ALA A 511 18.72 4.80 10.08
N LYS A 512 17.94 5.88 9.95
CA LYS A 512 16.64 6.04 10.60
C LYS A 512 15.63 6.56 9.60
N ASN A 513 14.49 5.88 9.52
CA ASN A 513 13.39 6.23 8.63
C ASN A 513 12.12 6.51 9.43
N LEU A 514 11.53 7.69 9.25
CA LEU A 514 10.27 8.10 9.86
C LEU A 514 9.27 8.48 8.77
N ASP A 515 7.99 8.23 9.01
CA ASP A 515 6.91 8.70 8.13
C ASP A 515 5.62 9.02 8.91
N THR A 516 4.67 9.63 8.20
CA THR A 516 3.29 9.85 8.67
C THR A 516 2.28 9.01 7.89
N ILE A 517 2.73 8.07 7.07
CA ILE A 517 1.93 7.37 6.07
C ILE A 517 1.50 6.00 6.58
N THR A 518 2.43 5.27 7.19
CA THR A 518 2.24 3.86 7.57
C THR A 518 1.40 3.68 8.82
N THR A 519 1.38 4.68 9.71
CA THR A 519 0.57 4.63 10.93
C THR A 519 -0.20 5.92 11.10
N ILE A 520 -1.52 5.82 11.07
CA ILE A 520 -2.42 6.96 11.28
C ILE A 520 -2.93 6.91 12.71
N SER A 521 -2.49 7.87 13.52
CA SER A 521 -2.89 7.96 14.94
C SER A 521 -4.13 8.85 15.11
N ASP A 522 -4.14 10.03 14.51
CA ASP A 522 -5.24 10.99 14.62
C ASP A 522 -5.39 11.79 13.32
N VAL A 523 -6.56 11.68 12.69
CA VAL A 523 -6.86 12.42 11.44
C VAL A 523 -7.05 13.93 11.69
N PHE A 524 -7.40 14.35 12.90
CA PHE A 524 -7.53 15.75 13.29
C PHE A 524 -6.22 16.35 13.80
N ASN A 525 -5.27 15.51 14.23
CA ASN A 525 -3.92 15.92 14.64
C ASN A 525 -2.85 15.05 13.97
N ARG A 526 -2.53 15.39 12.72
CA ARG A 526 -1.58 14.63 11.89
C ARG A 526 -0.17 14.55 12.48
N GLY A 527 0.20 15.47 13.37
CA GLY A 527 1.50 15.44 14.04
C GLY A 527 1.74 14.16 14.84
N LEU A 528 0.67 13.60 15.43
CA LEU A 528 0.72 12.33 16.17
C LEU A 528 0.98 11.11 15.26
N SER A 529 0.79 11.23 13.96
CA SER A 529 1.06 10.16 13.00
C SER A 529 2.53 10.05 12.59
N LYS A 530 3.43 10.92 13.11
CA LYS A 530 4.88 10.82 12.84
C LYS A 530 5.48 9.67 13.63
N ASN A 531 5.74 8.56 12.97
CA ASN A 531 6.22 7.32 13.55
C ASN A 531 7.48 6.81 12.86
N ILE A 532 8.16 5.82 13.48
CA ILE A 532 9.18 5.03 12.78
C ILE A 532 8.46 4.28 11.65
N SER A 533 9.02 4.39 10.44
CA SER A 533 8.47 3.73 9.26
C SER A 533 8.50 2.20 9.42
N ALA A 534 7.50 1.51 8.89
CA ALA A 534 7.52 0.05 8.82
C ALA A 534 8.72 -0.50 8.02
N ASN A 535 9.27 0.32 7.12
CA ASN A 535 10.44 -0.01 6.30
C ASN A 535 11.78 0.45 6.94
N ASP A 536 11.78 0.79 8.23
CA ASP A 536 12.97 1.22 8.92
C ASP A 536 13.93 0.04 9.18
N ILE A 537 15.11 0.11 8.60
CA ILE A 537 16.21 -0.86 8.78
C ILE A 537 17.45 -0.11 9.23
N PRO A 538 17.71 -0.02 10.56
CA PRO A 538 18.79 0.81 11.07
C PRO A 538 20.18 0.37 10.63
N HIS A 539 20.45 -0.92 10.57
CA HIS A 539 21.77 -1.43 10.24
C HIS A 539 21.69 -2.33 9.01
N THR A 540 22.53 -2.05 8.03
CA THR A 540 22.75 -2.90 6.88
C THR A 540 24.24 -2.98 6.59
N LEU A 541 24.80 -4.19 6.62
CA LEU A 541 26.18 -4.49 6.23
C LEU A 541 26.16 -5.43 5.04
N ARG A 542 26.86 -5.05 3.97
CA ARG A 542 27.08 -5.89 2.79
C ARG A 542 28.55 -6.02 2.51
N ILE A 543 29.01 -7.23 2.30
CA ILE A 543 30.39 -7.55 2.00
C ILE A 543 30.40 -8.41 0.74
N THR A 544 31.15 -7.99 -0.26
CA THR A 544 31.52 -8.82 -1.41
C THR A 544 33.03 -8.91 -1.42
N ALA A 545 33.58 -10.09 -1.32
CA ALA A 545 35.03 -10.31 -1.30
C ALA A 545 35.42 -11.45 -2.24
N GLN A 546 36.57 -11.31 -2.83
CA GLN A 546 37.22 -12.38 -3.60
C GLN A 546 38.66 -12.49 -3.14
N TYR A 547 39.06 -13.69 -2.79
CA TYR A 547 40.42 -14.01 -2.45
C TYR A 547 40.95 -15.10 -3.38
N VAL A 548 42.11 -14.86 -4.01
CA VAL A 548 42.80 -15.84 -4.82
C VAL A 548 44.05 -16.28 -4.07
N VAL A 549 44.10 -17.55 -3.70
CA VAL A 549 45.23 -18.12 -2.99
C VAL A 549 46.46 -18.04 -3.88
N PRO A 550 47.53 -17.34 -3.47
CA PRO A 550 48.73 -17.19 -4.30
C PRO A 550 49.46 -18.51 -4.49
N GLN A 551 50.40 -18.54 -5.42
CA GLN A 551 51.26 -19.71 -5.63
C GLN A 551 52.15 -19.95 -4.40
N LEU A 552 51.79 -20.93 -3.58
CA LEU A 552 52.44 -21.22 -2.29
C LEU A 552 53.89 -21.60 -2.42
N LYS A 553 54.32 -22.16 -3.56
CA LYS A 553 55.71 -22.46 -3.85
C LYS A 553 56.65 -21.24 -3.71
N LYS A 554 56.11 -20.02 -3.85
CA LYS A 554 56.87 -18.77 -3.78
C LYS A 554 56.91 -18.16 -2.36
N THR A 555 56.29 -18.80 -1.38
CA THR A 555 56.17 -18.24 0.00
C THR A 555 57.37 -18.51 0.90
N GLY A 556 58.31 -19.38 0.50
CA GLY A 556 59.52 -19.70 1.28
C GLY A 556 59.29 -20.64 2.47
N MET A 557 58.05 -21.05 2.74
CA MET A 557 57.75 -22.04 3.78
C MET A 557 58.02 -23.46 3.30
N ALA A 558 58.93 -24.18 3.94
CA ALA A 558 59.39 -25.50 3.52
C ALA A 558 58.25 -26.52 3.29
N MET A 559 57.26 -26.53 4.15
CA MET A 559 56.09 -27.43 4.07
C MET A 559 55.19 -27.09 2.87
N LEU A 560 55.02 -25.82 2.51
CA LEU A 560 54.18 -25.33 1.39
C LEU A 560 54.92 -25.33 0.08
N SER A 561 56.25 -25.46 0.06
CA SER A 561 57.07 -25.55 -1.13
C SER A 561 57.07 -26.97 -1.78
N ASN A 562 56.55 -27.98 -1.06
CA ASN A 562 56.30 -29.29 -1.64
C ASN A 562 55.43 -29.21 -2.86
N ARG A 563 55.84 -29.84 -3.98
CA ARG A 563 55.18 -29.75 -5.29
C ARG A 563 53.72 -30.16 -5.26
N PHE A 564 53.39 -31.24 -4.50
CA PHE A 564 52.01 -31.74 -4.40
C PHE A 564 51.15 -30.83 -3.52
N VAL A 565 51.67 -30.38 -2.36
CA VAL A 565 50.96 -29.47 -1.47
C VAL A 565 50.72 -28.10 -2.12
N SER A 566 51.75 -27.55 -2.81
CA SER A 566 51.61 -26.28 -3.49
C SER A 566 50.63 -26.42 -4.67
N TYR A 567 50.68 -27.52 -5.42
CA TYR A 567 49.70 -27.75 -6.49
C TYR A 567 48.26 -27.88 -5.94
N ALA A 568 48.06 -28.60 -4.86
CA ALA A 568 46.73 -28.81 -4.31
C ALA A 568 46.10 -27.54 -3.72
N LEU A 569 46.89 -26.65 -3.11
CA LEU A 569 46.40 -25.49 -2.33
C LEU A 569 46.53 -24.15 -3.08
N SER A 570 47.28 -24.07 -4.20
CA SER A 570 47.41 -22.83 -4.98
C SER A 570 46.28 -22.62 -5.98
N ASP A 571 46.14 -21.37 -6.42
CA ASP A 571 45.20 -20.93 -7.47
C ASP A 571 43.70 -21.17 -7.15
N TRP A 572 43.35 -21.37 -5.87
CA TRP A 572 41.96 -21.39 -5.44
C TRP A 572 41.41 -19.96 -5.35
N GLY A 573 40.25 -19.77 -5.94
CA GLY A 573 39.46 -18.55 -5.80
C GLY A 573 38.32 -18.75 -4.80
N ILE A 574 38.29 -17.95 -3.74
CA ILE A 574 37.26 -17.94 -2.73
C ILE A 574 36.46 -16.66 -2.90
N GLY A 575 35.19 -16.76 -3.30
CA GLY A 575 34.26 -15.66 -3.39
C GLY A 575 33.26 -15.68 -2.24
N ILE A 576 33.08 -14.54 -1.58
CA ILE A 576 32.16 -14.38 -0.46
C ILE A 576 31.19 -13.23 -0.77
N TYR A 577 29.91 -13.48 -0.59
CA TYR A 577 28.91 -12.46 -0.46
C TYR A 577 28.21 -12.64 0.87
N ALA A 578 28.19 -11.60 1.69
CA ALA A 578 27.49 -11.60 2.96
C ALA A 578 26.63 -10.35 3.11
N GLN A 579 25.41 -10.52 3.56
CA GLN A 579 24.48 -9.43 3.89
C GLN A 579 23.92 -9.66 5.28
N TYR A 580 24.08 -8.67 6.14
CA TYR A 580 23.52 -8.63 7.49
C TYR A 580 22.68 -7.35 7.60
N GLN A 581 21.44 -7.49 8.04
CA GLN A 581 20.56 -6.35 8.24
C GLN A 581 19.68 -6.52 9.47
N SER A 582 19.30 -5.39 10.08
CA SER A 582 18.30 -5.37 11.13
C SER A 582 16.96 -5.84 10.57
N ALA A 583 16.21 -6.58 11.36
CA ALA A 583 14.84 -6.97 10.98
C ALA A 583 13.88 -5.77 11.06
N SER A 584 12.69 -5.93 10.48
CA SER A 584 11.60 -4.98 10.58
C SER A 584 11.10 -4.84 12.02
N LEU A 585 10.53 -3.69 12.34
CA LEU A 585 9.87 -3.47 13.63
C LEU A 585 8.64 -4.37 13.78
N LEU A 586 8.42 -4.85 15.01
CA LEU A 586 7.18 -5.52 15.36
C LEU A 586 6.10 -4.48 15.67
N SER A 587 4.91 -4.67 15.07
CA SER A 587 3.73 -3.88 15.39
C SER A 587 3.14 -4.35 16.71
N ASN A 588 2.78 -3.43 17.58
CA ASN A 588 2.05 -3.73 18.81
C ASN A 588 0.55 -4.01 18.57
N GLY A 589 0.07 -3.87 17.33
CA GLY A 589 -1.35 -3.98 17.02
C GLY A 589 -1.87 -5.39 16.79
N ALA A 590 -1.04 -6.30 16.30
CA ALA A 590 -1.51 -7.61 15.83
C ALA A 590 -1.73 -8.66 16.95
N GLY A 591 -1.15 -8.49 18.14
CA GLY A 591 -1.22 -9.50 19.20
C GLY A 591 -1.91 -9.05 20.49
N VAL A 592 -2.21 -7.76 20.63
CA VAL A 592 -2.68 -7.17 21.90
C VAL A 592 -4.09 -6.60 21.77
N TYR A 593 -4.62 -6.48 20.56
CA TYR A 593 -6.01 -6.10 20.33
C TYR A 593 -6.92 -7.24 20.79
N ARG A 594 -7.58 -7.06 21.91
CA ARG A 594 -8.79 -7.82 22.25
C ARG A 594 -9.99 -6.98 21.83
N PRO A 595 -10.77 -7.39 20.81
CA PRO A 595 -12.10 -6.81 20.64
C PRO A 595 -12.81 -6.98 21.97
N SER A 596 -13.51 -5.94 22.41
CA SER A 596 -14.28 -6.03 23.67
C SER A 596 -15.17 -7.26 23.56
N SER A 597 -15.13 -8.12 24.56
CA SER A 597 -15.92 -9.36 24.62
C SER A 597 -17.44 -9.13 24.49
N ASN A 598 -17.88 -7.88 24.51
CA ASN A 598 -19.29 -7.47 24.50
C ASN A 598 -19.75 -6.90 23.15
N GLY A 599 -18.93 -6.93 22.10
CA GLY A 599 -19.30 -6.39 20.78
C GLY A 599 -19.48 -4.87 20.75
N THR A 600 -19.18 -4.15 21.83
CA THR A 600 -19.22 -2.69 21.90
C THR A 600 -17.96 -2.13 21.26
N VAL A 601 -18.16 -1.30 20.26
CA VAL A 601 -17.08 -0.60 19.57
C VAL A 601 -16.73 0.66 20.37
N PRO A 602 -15.49 0.86 20.81
CA PRO A 602 -15.12 2.06 21.56
C PRO A 602 -15.43 3.35 20.81
N ILE A 603 -15.82 4.42 21.50
CA ILE A 603 -16.07 5.73 20.87
C ILE A 603 -14.83 6.22 20.11
N SER A 604 -13.65 5.89 20.58
CA SER A 604 -12.39 6.21 19.89
C SER A 604 -12.32 5.70 18.43
N GLN A 605 -12.95 4.59 18.12
CA GLN A 605 -13.08 4.10 16.74
C GLN A 605 -14.00 4.98 15.89
N PHE A 606 -14.90 5.71 16.54
CA PHE A 606 -15.81 6.62 15.88
C PHE A 606 -15.18 7.96 15.50
N LEU A 607 -14.05 8.28 16.05
CA LEU A 607 -13.33 9.52 15.79
C LEU A 607 -12.39 9.44 14.56
N GLY A 608 -12.63 8.50 13.66
CA GLY A 608 -11.84 8.37 12.41
C GLY A 608 -10.55 7.56 12.56
N ARG A 609 -10.44 6.80 13.65
CA ARG A 609 -9.32 5.87 13.82
C ARG A 609 -9.67 4.49 13.29
N GLY A 610 -8.69 3.83 12.74
CA GLY A 610 -8.73 2.39 12.59
C GLY A 610 -8.86 1.69 13.97
N PRO A 611 -9.03 0.35 13.98
CA PRO A 611 -9.13 -0.40 15.23
C PRO A 611 -7.99 0.02 16.13
N GLY A 612 -8.34 0.61 17.29
CA GLY A 612 -7.39 1.21 18.22
C GLY A 612 -6.35 0.21 18.65
N GLY A 613 -5.08 0.49 18.41
CA GLY A 613 -3.98 -0.29 18.95
C GLY A 613 -3.97 -0.24 20.48
N ALA A 614 -3.33 -1.21 21.11
CA ALA A 614 -3.07 -1.16 22.51
C ALA A 614 -2.08 -0.03 22.83
N GLN A 615 -2.25 0.62 23.96
CA GLN A 615 -1.31 1.59 24.52
C GLN A 615 -0.70 1.07 25.83
N LEU A 616 0.50 1.54 26.14
CA LEU A 616 1.09 1.29 27.46
C LEU A 616 0.28 2.01 28.54
N LYS A 617 0.05 1.33 29.64
CA LYS A 617 -0.56 1.94 30.82
C LYS A 617 0.38 2.99 31.42
N GLN A 618 -0.19 4.05 31.97
CA GLN A 618 0.56 5.02 32.75
C GLN A 618 0.61 4.59 34.22
N ASN A 619 1.75 4.80 34.83
CA ASN A 619 1.93 4.73 36.27
C ASN A 619 1.35 5.98 36.93
N ALA A 620 1.23 5.95 38.26
CA ALA A 620 0.68 7.09 39.02
C ALA A 620 1.52 8.38 38.91
N ASP A 621 2.82 8.26 38.58
CA ASP A 621 3.73 9.37 38.33
C ASP A 621 3.65 9.94 36.89
N GLY A 622 2.77 9.39 36.04
CA GLY A 622 2.61 9.78 34.64
C GLY A 622 3.62 9.13 33.69
N SER A 623 4.58 8.37 34.18
CA SER A 623 5.46 7.55 33.33
C SER A 623 4.70 6.36 32.73
N TYR A 624 5.21 5.80 31.63
CA TYR A 624 4.60 4.61 31.04
C TYR A 624 5.20 3.33 31.62
N MET A 625 4.37 2.31 31.81
CA MET A 625 4.83 0.98 32.18
C MET A 625 5.81 0.45 31.15
N SER A 626 6.82 -0.29 31.60
CA SER A 626 7.74 -0.96 30.70
C SER A 626 7.00 -1.97 29.82
N PRO A 627 7.20 -1.95 28.49
CA PRO A 627 6.62 -2.94 27.61
C PRO A 627 7.26 -4.34 27.78
N TRP A 628 8.35 -4.42 28.51
CA TRP A 628 9.16 -5.63 28.68
C TRP A 628 8.69 -6.44 29.87
N SER A 629 8.78 -7.75 29.73
CA SER A 629 8.45 -8.68 30.82
C SER A 629 9.33 -8.42 32.04
N VAL A 630 8.71 -8.44 33.21
CA VAL A 630 9.40 -8.34 34.52
C VAL A 630 9.65 -9.71 35.14
N ASN A 631 9.09 -10.78 34.59
CA ASN A 631 9.31 -12.14 35.03
C ASN A 631 9.87 -12.92 33.84
N TRP A 632 11.17 -13.12 33.80
CA TRP A 632 11.82 -13.78 32.70
C TRP A 632 12.90 -14.76 33.17
N VAL A 633 13.29 -15.68 32.31
CA VAL A 633 14.22 -16.74 32.57
C VAL A 633 15.43 -16.58 31.66
N ASP A 634 16.64 -16.65 32.20
CA ASP A 634 17.86 -16.66 31.42
C ASP A 634 18.18 -18.07 30.84
N TYR A 635 19.26 -18.18 30.07
CA TYR A 635 19.68 -19.46 29.50
C TYR A 635 20.14 -20.48 30.57
N ASP A 636 20.59 -20.01 31.73
CA ASP A 636 21.03 -20.84 32.85
C ASP A 636 19.86 -21.33 33.71
N GLY A 637 18.64 -20.84 33.42
CA GLY A 637 17.41 -21.20 34.11
C GLY A 637 17.11 -20.34 35.34
N ASN A 638 17.86 -19.26 35.58
CA ASN A 638 17.59 -18.34 36.69
C ASN A 638 16.38 -17.45 36.35
N GLN A 639 15.57 -17.20 37.37
CA GLN A 639 14.43 -16.28 37.24
C GLN A 639 14.83 -14.87 37.65
N HIS A 640 14.41 -13.91 36.85
CA HIS A 640 14.63 -12.48 37.05
C HIS A 640 13.30 -11.77 37.25
N THR A 641 13.28 -10.73 38.08
CA THR A 641 12.09 -9.92 38.41
C THR A 641 12.22 -8.46 38.00
N ASP A 642 13.32 -8.07 37.39
CA ASP A 642 13.55 -6.78 36.75
C ASP A 642 13.10 -6.81 35.29
N PRO A 643 12.82 -5.64 34.67
CA PRO A 643 12.46 -5.59 33.27
C PRO A 643 13.59 -6.16 32.40
N ILE A 644 13.20 -7.02 31.44
CA ILE A 644 14.16 -7.65 30.54
C ILE A 644 14.89 -6.59 29.68
N ASP A 645 16.20 -6.66 29.61
CA ASP A 645 16.98 -5.95 28.61
C ASP A 645 17.06 -6.81 27.34
N ILE A 646 16.29 -6.42 26.32
CA ILE A 646 16.24 -7.15 25.04
C ILE A 646 17.58 -7.17 24.28
N ASN A 647 18.52 -6.29 24.64
CA ASN A 647 19.83 -6.21 24.00
C ASN A 647 20.86 -7.12 24.68
N CYS A 648 20.57 -7.65 25.88
CA CYS A 648 21.50 -8.50 26.58
C CYS A 648 21.70 -9.84 25.86
N HIS A 649 20.76 -10.29 25.07
CA HIS A 649 20.75 -11.66 24.51
C HIS A 649 20.92 -12.77 25.56
N CYS A 650 20.49 -12.49 26.77
CA CYS A 650 20.73 -13.35 27.94
C CYS A 650 19.48 -14.14 28.37
N TYR A 651 18.29 -13.83 27.82
CA TYR A 651 17.05 -14.53 28.14
C TYR A 651 16.82 -15.76 27.25
N ASP A 652 16.22 -16.79 27.83
CA ASP A 652 15.79 -17.98 27.08
C ASP A 652 14.47 -17.70 26.35
N PRO A 653 14.50 -17.58 25.02
CA PRO A 653 13.30 -17.25 24.23
C PRO A 653 12.24 -18.38 24.22
N THR A 654 12.59 -19.57 24.64
CA THR A 654 11.64 -20.69 24.70
C THR A 654 10.82 -20.70 25.99
N LYS A 655 11.32 -20.01 27.04
CA LYS A 655 10.69 -19.93 28.36
C LYS A 655 10.23 -18.54 28.74
N THR A 656 10.64 -17.52 27.98
CA THR A 656 10.39 -16.11 28.30
C THR A 656 9.43 -15.47 27.29
N ILE A 657 8.31 -14.96 27.76
CA ILE A 657 7.44 -14.03 26.99
C ILE A 657 8.06 -12.64 27.11
N VAL A 658 8.69 -12.17 26.05
CA VAL A 658 9.48 -10.93 26.07
C VAL A 658 8.62 -9.68 26.34
N LEU A 659 7.40 -9.64 25.79
CA LEU A 659 6.47 -8.53 26.00
C LEU A 659 5.61 -8.79 27.23
N ASN A 660 5.46 -7.78 28.07
CA ASN A 660 4.60 -7.81 29.24
C ASN A 660 3.12 -7.54 28.87
N PRO A 661 2.25 -8.55 28.81
CA PRO A 661 0.86 -8.32 28.46
C PRO A 661 0.11 -7.39 29.44
N ALA A 662 0.53 -7.38 30.72
CA ALA A 662 -0.08 -6.57 31.76
C ALA A 662 0.20 -5.06 31.61
N ALA A 663 1.26 -4.71 30.89
CA ALA A 663 1.62 -3.31 30.63
C ALA A 663 0.72 -2.63 29.57
N TRP A 664 -0.09 -3.39 28.88
CA TRP A 664 -0.90 -2.87 27.77
C TRP A 664 -2.38 -2.75 28.15
N SER A 665 -3.04 -1.74 27.61
CA SER A 665 -4.48 -1.53 27.71
C SER A 665 -5.03 -1.10 26.37
N ASN A 666 -6.33 -1.30 26.18
CA ASN A 666 -7.03 -0.65 25.08
C ASN A 666 -6.96 0.87 25.26
N ILE A 667 -6.90 1.59 24.15
CA ILE A 667 -7.00 3.03 24.17
C ILE A 667 -8.39 3.38 24.74
N PRO A 668 -8.49 4.23 25.77
CA PRO A 668 -9.78 4.62 26.32
C PRO A 668 -10.69 5.21 25.24
N ASP A 669 -11.98 4.97 25.38
CA ASP A 669 -13.00 5.48 24.46
C ASP A 669 -12.91 7.00 24.35
N GLY A 670 -13.04 7.52 23.13
CA GLY A 670 -12.94 8.95 22.86
C GLY A 670 -11.53 9.56 22.93
N GLN A 671 -10.52 8.76 23.24
CA GLN A 671 -9.12 9.20 23.27
C GLN A 671 -8.33 8.68 22.08
N PHE A 672 -7.28 9.42 21.74
CA PHE A 672 -6.32 9.02 20.73
C PHE A 672 -5.11 8.33 21.37
N ALA A 673 -4.54 7.35 20.68
CA ALA A 673 -3.32 6.71 21.15
C ALA A 673 -2.23 7.77 21.35
N ALA A 674 -1.76 7.90 22.56
CA ALA A 674 -0.64 8.79 22.88
C ALA A 674 0.70 8.25 22.38
N GLN A 675 0.73 7.01 21.90
CA GLN A 675 1.95 6.28 21.56
C GLN A 675 1.91 5.73 20.13
N GLN A 676 3.10 5.43 19.63
CA GLN A 676 3.29 4.83 18.33
C GLN A 676 2.78 3.38 18.30
N SER A 677 2.30 2.94 17.13
CA SER A 677 1.81 1.57 16.92
C SER A 677 2.92 0.51 16.80
N VAL A 678 4.18 0.91 16.90
CA VAL A 678 5.34 0.02 16.82
C VAL A 678 6.17 0.10 18.10
N ILE A 679 6.75 -1.02 18.49
CA ILE A 679 7.66 -1.09 19.64
C ILE A 679 9.05 -0.70 19.14
N ARG A 680 9.54 0.47 19.52
CA ARG A 680 10.73 1.12 18.94
C ARG A 680 11.97 0.24 18.89
N ASN A 681 12.18 -0.58 19.90
CA ASN A 681 13.42 -1.37 20.06
C ASN A 681 13.21 -2.86 19.84
N TYR A 682 12.01 -3.29 19.45
CA TYR A 682 11.71 -4.70 19.26
C TYR A 682 11.50 -5.01 17.78
N ARG A 683 12.40 -5.84 17.25
CA ARG A 683 12.43 -6.20 15.83
C ARG A 683 12.26 -7.70 15.67
N GLY A 684 11.79 -8.11 14.51
CA GLY A 684 11.67 -9.52 14.15
C GLY A 684 13.02 -10.20 13.98
N ILE A 685 12.99 -11.42 13.50
CA ILE A 685 14.18 -12.24 13.29
C ILE A 685 15.03 -11.66 12.15
N ARG A 686 16.33 -11.55 12.37
CA ARG A 686 17.29 -11.19 11.33
C ARG A 686 17.36 -12.31 10.30
N ALA A 687 17.46 -11.95 9.03
CA ALA A 687 17.68 -12.90 7.94
C ALA A 687 19.07 -12.65 7.31
N PRO A 688 20.14 -13.22 7.89
CA PRO A 688 21.46 -13.14 7.28
C PRO A 688 21.48 -13.93 5.97
N GLN A 689 22.19 -13.41 4.99
CA GLN A 689 22.43 -14.09 3.72
C GLN A 689 23.93 -14.23 3.53
N GLU A 690 24.38 -15.46 3.36
CA GLU A 690 25.79 -15.79 3.16
C GLU A 690 25.91 -16.73 1.97
N ASN A 691 26.70 -16.34 0.98
CA ASN A 691 26.99 -17.15 -0.19
C ASN A 691 28.52 -17.31 -0.30
N LEU A 692 28.97 -18.54 -0.35
CA LEU A 692 30.37 -18.91 -0.54
C LEU A 692 30.51 -19.56 -1.91
N ASN A 693 31.46 -19.07 -2.70
CA ASN A 693 31.86 -19.68 -3.97
C ASN A 693 33.32 -20.10 -3.88
N LEU A 694 33.58 -21.34 -4.22
CA LEU A 694 34.93 -21.90 -4.29
C LEU A 694 35.21 -22.31 -5.75
N SER A 695 36.25 -21.77 -6.33
CA SER A 695 36.68 -22.06 -7.71
C SER A 695 38.18 -22.33 -7.77
N ARG A 696 38.62 -23.07 -8.74
CA ARG A 696 40.04 -23.32 -8.98
C ARG A 696 40.37 -23.21 -10.47
N ASN A 697 41.42 -22.49 -10.76
CA ASN A 697 41.98 -22.42 -12.10
C ASN A 697 43.11 -23.46 -12.25
N PHE A 698 42.86 -24.44 -13.08
CA PHE A 698 43.92 -25.40 -13.47
C PHE A 698 44.72 -24.80 -14.63
N ARG A 699 46.02 -24.62 -14.41
CA ARG A 699 46.98 -24.16 -15.44
C ARG A 699 47.94 -25.29 -15.80
#